data_58ad21bd22b2cc3db09c1c3bfaceb195
#
_entry.id   58ad21bd22b2cc3db09c1c3bfaceb195
#
_cell.length_a   1.000
_cell.length_b   1.000
_cell.length_c   1.000
_cell.angle_alpha   90.00
_cell.angle_beta   90.00
_cell.angle_gamma   90.00
#
_symmetry.space_group_name_H-M   'P 1'
#
loop_
_entity.id
_entity.type
_entity.pdbx_description
1 polymer ?
#
loop_
_entity_poly.entity_id
_entity_poly.type
_entity_poly.pdbx_seq_one_letter_code
_entity_poly.pdbx_strand_id
1 'polypeptide(L)'
;MSEESIFINRELSWLDFNRRVLVLGKDKNVPLAEQLKFLAIYGSNLDEFFMVRVGSLQERANLMRGKKEKRENKTNMTAEEQLAAIMPKTAQLQEDCDKYYAKALENLAACGYRKVDFDKLSKEDEHFWKKYFQSELFPILSPQIVDSRHPFPFLRNKEIYLGVLLHEKHTSEHTLGIVPISSQMERMHFVRKDNETCFALTEELVLHYAALIFGKENVQEKCLFRVTRNADIDVKEGMMDHDIDYREIMADLLKRRRKLAAVRLQVIPAAPQVAQLLCNRLELTHKRVFVQKSPLDLSFFYKLTSRMESDGHPELFYTPARPMLPPQDYDLAAEVEKHDVLLSYPYQSIRPFIAMLKKAAQDPDVISIKMTLYRMARESQIVQALVEAAENGKEVVALVELRARFDEQNNIDWSKHLEEAGCTVIYGFDDYKVHSKLTLITKKSAHGYSYITQIGTGNYNEKTSELYTDYSFITADLGIGEEASNVFQNLAVQKLTEESEKMLVAPLRFKSVLLDEMDRVINAARLGRPASMILKNNSISDRDIILKLEEASCADVRIDMIVRGICCVRAGMPGKTENLHIRSLVGRYLEHGRIYSFYDGVNTRIYIASGDFLTRNTECRVEVGVRVEDPVLKEKLDSILRLQLSDNVNAREMQPDGSYQKVKPAPGEPLVNSQMGMYDLLRDDWTARDKAPAPASVAETPKPQPVKAPEKPAAPAKAAPQPVEPEKQPVQPEKAAPAPMPIVVTESRPRRTGLLSRLLEHFLK
;
A
#
# COMPACT_ATOMS: atom_id res chain seq x y z
N MET A 1 -35.97 -23.68 -6.55
CA MET A 1 -34.70 -23.03 -6.98
C MET A 1 -34.23 -22.24 -5.76
N SER A 2 -33.03 -22.52 -5.24
CA SER A 2 -32.45 -21.69 -4.18
C SER A 2 -32.31 -20.26 -4.76
N GLU A 3 -32.92 -19.30 -4.08
CA GLU A 3 -32.77 -17.87 -4.46
C GLU A 3 -31.29 -17.53 -4.58
N GLU A 4 -30.85 -17.10 -5.76
CA GLU A 4 -29.44 -16.72 -5.95
C GLU A 4 -29.13 -15.49 -5.10
N SER A 5 -28.08 -15.61 -4.28
CA SER A 5 -27.65 -14.55 -3.36
C SER A 5 -27.01 -13.39 -4.12
N ILE A 6 -27.36 -12.16 -3.75
CA ILE A 6 -26.69 -10.95 -4.25
C ILE A 6 -25.25 -10.79 -3.71
N PHE A 7 -24.87 -11.58 -2.71
CA PHE A 7 -23.58 -11.41 -2.03
C PHE A 7 -22.45 -12.21 -2.68
N ILE A 8 -21.27 -11.61 -2.70
CA ILE A 8 -20.00 -12.24 -3.07
C ILE A 8 -19.11 -12.33 -1.83
N ASN A 9 -18.41 -13.47 -1.64
CA ASN A 9 -17.42 -13.60 -0.57
C ASN A 9 -16.30 -12.59 -0.74
N ARG A 10 -15.93 -11.94 0.36
CA ARG A 10 -14.97 -10.85 0.39
C ARG A 10 -13.57 -11.26 -0.11
N GLU A 11 -13.10 -12.43 0.30
CA GLU A 11 -11.75 -12.90 -0.03
C GLU A 11 -11.67 -13.36 -1.49
N LEU A 12 -12.72 -13.96 -2.00
CA LEU A 12 -12.82 -14.35 -3.41
C LEU A 12 -12.91 -13.11 -4.32
N SER A 13 -13.66 -12.10 -3.91
CA SER A 13 -13.73 -10.81 -4.60
C SER A 13 -12.37 -10.10 -4.61
N TRP A 14 -11.58 -10.22 -3.52
CA TRP A 14 -10.23 -9.68 -3.48
C TRP A 14 -9.29 -10.38 -4.50
N LEU A 15 -9.39 -11.69 -4.64
CA LEU A 15 -8.63 -12.42 -5.66
C LEU A 15 -9.03 -11.99 -7.08
N ASP A 16 -10.31 -11.71 -7.33
CA ASP A 16 -10.77 -11.17 -8.61
C ASP A 16 -10.24 -9.75 -8.87
N PHE A 17 -10.12 -8.92 -7.83
CA PHE A 17 -9.42 -7.65 -7.95
C PHE A 17 -7.96 -7.86 -8.34
N ASN A 18 -7.23 -8.73 -7.66
CA ASN A 18 -5.82 -8.98 -7.97
C ASN A 18 -5.64 -9.63 -9.37
N ARG A 19 -6.64 -10.38 -9.86
CA ARG A 19 -6.70 -10.82 -11.26
C ARG A 19 -6.76 -9.64 -12.23
N ARG A 20 -7.55 -8.60 -11.92
CA ARG A 20 -7.63 -7.39 -12.76
C ARG A 20 -6.29 -6.66 -12.84
N VAL A 21 -5.52 -6.63 -11.75
CA VAL A 21 -4.14 -6.13 -11.73
C VAL A 21 -3.21 -7.00 -12.59
N LEU A 22 -3.28 -8.32 -12.40
CA LEU A 22 -2.44 -9.30 -13.14
C LEU A 22 -2.62 -9.18 -14.67
N VAL A 23 -3.86 -8.98 -15.12
CA VAL A 23 -4.18 -8.91 -16.57
C VAL A 23 -3.50 -7.70 -17.25
N LEU A 24 -3.19 -6.63 -16.54
CA LEU A 24 -2.42 -5.50 -17.09
C LEU A 24 -0.98 -5.91 -17.46
N GLY A 25 -0.44 -6.94 -16.82
CA GLY A 25 0.87 -7.53 -17.16
C GLY A 25 0.93 -8.22 -18.54
N LYS A 26 -0.20 -8.32 -19.26
CA LYS A 26 -0.26 -8.83 -20.65
C LYS A 26 -1.01 -7.91 -21.61
N ASP A 27 -1.59 -6.79 -21.13
CA ASP A 27 -2.39 -5.89 -21.98
C ASP A 27 -1.48 -5.16 -22.96
N LYS A 28 -1.70 -5.35 -24.26
CA LYS A 28 -0.89 -4.74 -25.33
C LYS A 28 -0.95 -3.21 -25.37
N ASN A 29 -1.95 -2.62 -24.73
CA ASN A 29 -2.09 -1.16 -24.61
C ASN A 29 -1.27 -0.59 -23.44
N VAL A 30 -0.66 -1.46 -22.62
CA VAL A 30 0.22 -1.07 -21.51
C VAL A 30 1.67 -1.22 -21.99
N PRO A 31 2.53 -0.20 -21.85
CA PRO A 31 3.95 -0.30 -22.21
C PRO A 31 4.66 -1.43 -21.46
N LEU A 32 5.70 -2.02 -22.08
CA LEU A 32 6.33 -3.24 -21.55
C LEU A 32 6.86 -3.09 -20.13
N ALA A 33 7.58 -1.99 -19.83
CA ALA A 33 8.10 -1.75 -18.48
C ALA A 33 6.98 -1.68 -17.43
N GLU A 34 5.83 -1.11 -17.80
CA GLU A 34 4.67 -1.04 -16.91
C GLU A 34 3.98 -2.41 -16.75
N GLN A 35 3.93 -3.23 -17.83
CA GLN A 35 3.46 -4.62 -17.71
C GLN A 35 4.28 -5.40 -16.67
N LEU A 36 5.61 -5.25 -16.66
CA LEU A 36 6.51 -5.87 -15.69
C LEU A 36 6.23 -5.38 -14.26
N LYS A 37 6.00 -4.08 -14.08
CA LYS A 37 5.62 -3.52 -12.78
C LYS A 37 4.28 -4.08 -12.30
N PHE A 38 3.28 -4.26 -13.18
CA PHE A 38 2.00 -4.87 -12.79
C PHE A 38 2.14 -6.34 -12.37
N LEU A 39 3.04 -7.11 -12.99
CA LEU A 39 3.36 -8.47 -12.51
C LEU A 39 3.98 -8.44 -11.11
N ALA A 40 4.89 -7.49 -10.83
CA ALA A 40 5.48 -7.31 -9.50
C ALA A 40 4.44 -6.88 -8.46
N ILE A 41 3.54 -5.94 -8.80
CA ILE A 41 2.42 -5.48 -7.95
C ILE A 41 1.49 -6.65 -7.63
N TYR A 42 1.12 -7.47 -8.61
CA TYR A 42 0.30 -8.67 -8.40
C TYR A 42 0.92 -9.60 -7.35
N GLY A 43 2.22 -9.89 -7.47
CA GLY A 43 2.95 -10.75 -6.54
C GLY A 43 2.99 -10.16 -5.12
N SER A 44 3.29 -8.88 -5.00
CA SER A 44 3.33 -8.16 -3.71
C SER A 44 1.95 -8.12 -3.04
N ASN A 45 0.89 -7.85 -3.81
CA ASN A 45 -0.48 -7.89 -3.32
C ASN A 45 -0.86 -9.27 -2.79
N LEU A 46 -0.49 -10.33 -3.53
CA LEU A 46 -0.79 -11.70 -3.12
C LEU A 46 -0.04 -12.09 -1.83
N ASP A 47 1.20 -11.64 -1.67
CA ASP A 47 1.96 -11.81 -0.42
C ASP A 47 1.22 -11.17 0.77
N GLU A 48 0.78 -9.92 0.62
CA GLU A 48 0.04 -9.22 1.66
C GLU A 48 -1.28 -9.93 1.99
N PHE A 49 -2.00 -10.41 0.98
CA PHE A 49 -3.24 -11.17 1.16
C PHE A 49 -3.00 -12.44 1.99
N PHE A 50 -1.94 -13.19 1.70
CA PHE A 50 -1.60 -14.37 2.48
C PHE A 50 -1.16 -14.01 3.91
N MET A 51 -0.31 -12.99 4.06
CA MET A 51 0.17 -12.56 5.38
C MET A 51 -0.95 -12.09 6.29
N VAL A 52 -1.97 -11.40 5.73
CA VAL A 52 -3.00 -10.75 6.54
C VAL A 52 -4.28 -11.56 6.55
N ARG A 53 -4.84 -11.87 5.37
CA ARG A 53 -6.20 -12.44 5.28
C ARG A 53 -6.20 -13.96 5.46
N VAL A 54 -5.32 -14.65 4.73
CA VAL A 54 -5.18 -16.11 4.88
C VAL A 54 -4.65 -16.45 6.26
N GLY A 55 -3.73 -15.62 6.80
CA GLY A 55 -3.22 -15.74 8.17
C GLY A 55 -4.34 -15.69 9.20
N SER A 56 -5.15 -14.62 9.20
CA SER A 56 -6.28 -14.47 10.14
C SER A 56 -7.34 -15.59 9.98
N LEU A 57 -7.65 -16.00 8.73
CA LEU A 57 -8.59 -17.11 8.51
C LEU A 57 -8.07 -18.43 9.05
N GLN A 58 -6.76 -18.71 8.90
CA GLN A 58 -6.13 -19.91 9.42
C GLN A 58 -6.16 -19.95 10.95
N GLU A 59 -5.81 -18.84 11.57
CA GLU A 59 -5.85 -18.69 13.02
C GLU A 59 -7.27 -18.93 13.56
N ARG A 60 -8.26 -18.28 12.92
CA ARG A 60 -9.66 -18.47 13.25
C ARG A 60 -10.12 -19.92 13.07
N ALA A 61 -9.76 -20.58 11.97
CA ALA A 61 -10.08 -21.98 11.74
C ALA A 61 -9.48 -22.90 12.84
N ASN A 62 -8.23 -22.61 13.26
CA ASN A 62 -7.55 -23.36 14.32
C ASN A 62 -8.23 -23.15 15.69
N LEU A 63 -8.58 -21.93 16.06
CA LEU A 63 -9.25 -21.58 17.32
C LEU A 63 -10.67 -22.16 17.43
N MET A 64 -11.34 -22.34 16.29
CA MET A 64 -12.73 -22.83 16.24
C MET A 64 -12.84 -24.34 16.02
N ARG A 65 -11.71 -25.05 15.88
CA ARG A 65 -11.71 -26.51 15.68
C ARG A 65 -12.42 -27.21 16.85
N GLY A 66 -13.49 -27.93 16.55
CA GLY A 66 -14.33 -28.61 17.53
C GLY A 66 -15.35 -27.72 18.26
N LYS A 67 -15.49 -26.45 17.90
CA LYS A 67 -16.47 -25.52 18.45
C LYS A 67 -17.47 -25.12 17.37
N LYS A 68 -18.64 -24.56 17.80
CA LYS A 68 -19.62 -23.98 16.87
C LYS A 68 -19.03 -22.72 16.23
N GLU A 69 -18.64 -22.82 14.98
CA GLU A 69 -17.97 -21.73 14.26
C GLU A 69 -18.96 -20.62 13.88
N LYS A 70 -18.57 -19.36 14.13
CA LYS A 70 -19.31 -18.18 13.64
C LYS A 70 -19.05 -18.05 12.14
N ARG A 71 -20.08 -18.21 11.32
CA ARG A 71 -20.04 -18.02 9.88
C ARG A 71 -19.96 -16.54 9.52
N GLU A 72 -19.36 -16.22 8.37
CA GLU A 72 -19.34 -14.84 7.88
C GLU A 72 -20.76 -14.42 7.42
N ASN A 73 -21.05 -13.12 7.47
CA ASN A 73 -22.41 -12.61 7.40
C ASN A 73 -22.98 -12.35 6.00
N LYS A 74 -22.27 -12.70 4.93
CA LYS A 74 -22.69 -12.51 3.54
C LYS A 74 -22.96 -13.83 2.83
N THR A 75 -21.95 -14.65 2.65
CA THR A 75 -22.06 -15.94 1.96
C THR A 75 -22.22 -17.13 2.93
N ASN A 76 -22.26 -16.85 4.23
CA ASN A 76 -22.47 -17.84 5.28
C ASN A 76 -21.38 -18.95 5.30
N MET A 77 -20.15 -18.66 4.82
CA MET A 77 -19.02 -19.57 4.82
C MET A 77 -18.29 -19.57 6.15
N THR A 78 -17.79 -20.74 6.57
CA THR A 78 -16.83 -20.87 7.67
C THR A 78 -15.43 -20.42 7.21
N ALA A 79 -14.48 -20.28 8.14
CA ALA A 79 -13.09 -19.96 7.79
C ALA A 79 -12.44 -21.10 6.96
N GLU A 80 -12.74 -22.36 7.28
CA GLU A 80 -12.25 -23.52 6.52
C GLU A 80 -12.83 -23.56 5.10
N GLU A 81 -14.12 -23.30 4.92
CA GLU A 81 -14.78 -23.21 3.62
C GLU A 81 -14.18 -22.10 2.77
N GLN A 82 -13.92 -20.91 3.35
CA GLN A 82 -13.25 -19.82 2.66
C GLN A 82 -11.83 -20.19 2.24
N LEU A 83 -11.04 -20.80 3.14
CA LEU A 83 -9.69 -21.27 2.81
C LEU A 83 -9.71 -22.32 1.71
N ALA A 84 -10.68 -23.25 1.72
CA ALA A 84 -10.83 -24.27 0.69
C ALA A 84 -11.16 -23.65 -0.69
N ALA A 85 -11.88 -22.53 -0.73
CA ALA A 85 -12.19 -21.81 -1.97
C ALA A 85 -11.03 -20.92 -2.45
N ILE A 86 -10.25 -20.33 -1.52
CA ILE A 86 -9.12 -19.45 -1.83
C ILE A 86 -7.97 -20.21 -2.54
N MET A 87 -7.63 -21.43 -2.07
CA MET A 87 -6.44 -22.13 -2.55
C MET A 87 -6.50 -22.47 -4.06
N PRO A 88 -7.56 -23.11 -4.60
CA PRO A 88 -7.64 -23.39 -6.04
C PRO A 88 -7.69 -22.13 -6.89
N LYS A 89 -8.40 -21.08 -6.43
CA LYS A 89 -8.44 -19.81 -7.14
C LYS A 89 -7.07 -19.12 -7.19
N THR A 90 -6.29 -19.24 -6.12
CA THR A 90 -4.89 -18.77 -6.09
C THR A 90 -4.00 -19.56 -7.03
N ALA A 91 -4.15 -20.88 -7.07
CA ALA A 91 -3.38 -21.74 -8.00
C ALA A 91 -3.66 -21.36 -9.46
N GLN A 92 -4.92 -21.11 -9.81
CA GLN A 92 -5.30 -20.65 -11.15
C GLN A 92 -4.67 -19.29 -11.50
N LEU A 93 -4.64 -18.35 -10.55
CA LEU A 93 -3.99 -17.05 -10.74
C LEU A 93 -2.47 -17.18 -10.90
N GLN A 94 -1.85 -18.15 -10.22
CA GLN A 94 -0.43 -18.42 -10.36
C GLN A 94 -0.11 -18.99 -11.76
N GLU A 95 -0.93 -19.91 -12.27
CA GLU A 95 -0.78 -20.42 -13.65
C GLU A 95 -0.91 -19.29 -14.68
N ASP A 96 -1.85 -18.36 -14.49
CA ASP A 96 -2.00 -17.21 -15.36
C ASP A 96 -0.77 -16.28 -15.27
N CYS A 97 -0.23 -16.08 -14.07
CA CYS A 97 0.99 -15.31 -13.84
C CYS A 97 2.20 -15.93 -14.56
N ASP A 98 2.36 -17.25 -14.47
CA ASP A 98 3.44 -17.98 -15.13
C ASP A 98 3.39 -17.83 -16.67
N LYS A 99 2.19 -17.87 -17.26
CA LYS A 99 1.98 -17.62 -18.71
C LYS A 99 2.35 -16.19 -19.08
N TYR A 100 1.94 -15.21 -18.27
CA TYR A 100 2.21 -13.80 -18.55
C TYR A 100 3.69 -13.46 -18.34
N TYR A 101 4.32 -14.05 -17.34
CA TYR A 101 5.76 -13.98 -17.14
C TYR A 101 6.55 -14.53 -18.34
N ALA A 102 6.19 -15.73 -18.85
CA ALA A 102 6.84 -16.29 -20.02
C ALA A 102 6.71 -15.35 -21.23
N LYS A 103 5.51 -14.77 -21.46
CA LYS A 103 5.30 -13.81 -22.55
C LYS A 103 6.08 -12.53 -22.36
N ALA A 104 6.21 -12.05 -21.11
CA ALA A 104 7.03 -10.88 -20.79
C ALA A 104 8.51 -11.11 -21.11
N LEU A 105 9.05 -12.31 -20.86
CA LEU A 105 10.43 -12.66 -21.24
C LEU A 105 10.66 -12.66 -22.75
N GLU A 106 9.67 -13.15 -23.55
CA GLU A 106 9.75 -13.06 -25.01
C GLU A 106 9.78 -11.60 -25.48
N ASN A 107 8.93 -10.75 -24.92
CA ASN A 107 8.87 -9.32 -25.24
C ASN A 107 10.15 -8.61 -24.83
N LEU A 108 10.72 -8.93 -23.67
CA LEU A 108 12.01 -8.40 -23.19
C LEU A 108 13.16 -8.76 -24.15
N ALA A 109 13.23 -10.02 -24.57
CA ALA A 109 14.25 -10.47 -25.53
C ALA A 109 14.16 -9.72 -26.87
N ALA A 110 12.92 -9.44 -27.35
CA ALA A 110 12.73 -8.61 -28.54
C ALA A 110 13.20 -7.15 -28.39
N CYS A 111 13.29 -6.66 -27.14
CA CYS A 111 13.83 -5.31 -26.82
C CYS A 111 15.32 -5.34 -26.39
N GLY A 112 16.03 -6.47 -26.59
CA GLY A 112 17.44 -6.57 -26.26
C GLY A 112 17.74 -6.88 -24.78
N TYR A 113 16.75 -7.27 -23.98
CA TYR A 113 16.92 -7.72 -22.59
C TYR A 113 16.67 -9.21 -22.46
N ARG A 114 17.71 -10.00 -22.30
CA ARG A 114 17.62 -11.46 -22.29
C ARG A 114 17.90 -12.02 -20.90
N LYS A 115 16.98 -12.82 -20.39
CA LYS A 115 17.25 -13.60 -19.18
C LYS A 115 18.20 -14.74 -19.49
N VAL A 116 19.19 -14.97 -18.66
CA VAL A 116 20.13 -16.09 -18.79
C VAL A 116 19.38 -17.39 -18.54
N ASP A 117 19.54 -18.35 -19.46
CA ASP A 117 19.04 -19.71 -19.34
C ASP A 117 20.20 -20.63 -18.94
N PHE A 118 20.25 -20.97 -17.63
CA PHE A 118 21.34 -21.79 -17.08
C PHE A 118 21.36 -23.23 -17.59
N ASP A 119 20.30 -23.73 -18.22
CA ASP A 119 20.25 -25.06 -18.82
C ASP A 119 20.83 -25.06 -20.25
N LYS A 120 21.07 -23.88 -20.85
CA LYS A 120 21.53 -23.72 -22.24
C LYS A 120 22.76 -22.79 -22.35
N LEU A 121 23.64 -22.78 -21.37
CA LEU A 121 24.84 -21.96 -21.41
C LEU A 121 25.83 -22.42 -22.47
N SER A 122 26.48 -21.47 -23.15
CA SER A 122 27.69 -21.76 -23.90
C SER A 122 28.84 -22.14 -22.95
N LYS A 123 29.87 -22.79 -23.44
CA LYS A 123 31.05 -23.12 -22.61
C LYS A 123 31.72 -21.90 -22.00
N GLU A 124 31.67 -20.77 -22.69
CA GLU A 124 32.23 -19.50 -22.24
C GLU A 124 31.39 -18.88 -21.12
N ASP A 125 30.05 -18.89 -21.32
CA ASP A 125 29.11 -18.38 -20.31
C ASP A 125 29.12 -19.25 -19.05
N GLU A 126 29.18 -20.60 -19.20
CA GLU A 126 29.31 -21.53 -18.08
C GLU A 126 30.60 -21.23 -17.28
N HIS A 127 31.73 -21.01 -17.98
CA HIS A 127 32.97 -20.67 -17.32
C HIS A 127 32.87 -19.32 -16.59
N PHE A 128 32.29 -18.31 -17.24
CA PHE A 128 32.08 -16.97 -16.64
C PHE A 128 31.20 -17.05 -15.40
N TRP A 129 30.01 -17.64 -15.49
CA TRP A 129 29.08 -17.70 -14.37
C TRP A 129 29.57 -18.57 -13.23
N LYS A 130 30.27 -19.65 -13.54
CA LYS A 130 30.90 -20.51 -12.52
C LYS A 130 31.99 -19.77 -11.77
N LYS A 131 32.86 -19.04 -12.47
CA LYS A 131 33.87 -18.21 -11.84
C LYS A 131 33.24 -17.12 -10.98
N TYR A 132 32.24 -16.43 -11.49
CA TYR A 132 31.48 -15.43 -10.76
C TYR A 132 30.85 -16.01 -9.48
N PHE A 133 30.19 -17.15 -9.61
CA PHE A 133 29.59 -17.85 -8.46
C PHE A 133 30.65 -18.18 -7.42
N GLN A 134 31.79 -18.70 -7.80
CA GLN A 134 32.87 -19.12 -6.89
C GLN A 134 33.57 -17.95 -6.20
N SER A 135 33.75 -16.82 -6.89
CA SER A 135 34.43 -15.66 -6.33
C SER A 135 33.54 -14.72 -5.52
N GLU A 136 32.31 -14.50 -5.99
CA GLU A 136 31.43 -13.46 -5.43
C GLU A 136 30.29 -14.00 -4.55
N LEU A 137 29.69 -15.12 -4.92
CA LEU A 137 28.52 -15.63 -4.20
C LEU A 137 28.85 -16.71 -3.20
N PHE A 138 29.61 -17.72 -3.59
CA PHE A 138 29.93 -18.88 -2.75
C PHE A 138 30.55 -18.51 -1.38
N PRO A 139 31.47 -17.53 -1.26
CA PRO A 139 32.10 -17.18 0.03
C PRO A 139 31.12 -16.55 1.04
N ILE A 140 29.99 -16.01 0.59
CA ILE A 140 29.00 -15.33 1.44
C ILE A 140 27.77 -16.20 1.71
N LEU A 141 27.69 -17.39 1.11
CA LEU A 141 26.60 -18.33 1.37
C LEU A 141 26.83 -19.05 2.71
N SER A 142 25.73 -19.30 3.43
CA SER A 142 25.74 -20.02 4.69
C SER A 142 24.89 -21.29 4.58
N PRO A 143 25.41 -22.38 3.98
CA PRO A 143 24.69 -23.63 3.86
C PRO A 143 24.49 -24.27 5.24
N GLN A 144 23.33 -24.87 5.44
CA GLN A 144 22.97 -25.59 6.65
C GLN A 144 22.42 -26.96 6.29
N ILE A 145 22.81 -27.98 7.04
CA ILE A 145 22.26 -29.33 6.92
C ILE A 145 21.35 -29.55 8.13
N VAL A 146 20.14 -30.02 7.90
CA VAL A 146 19.16 -30.29 8.97
C VAL A 146 19.22 -31.76 9.34
N ASP A 147 19.85 -32.06 10.46
CA ASP A 147 19.99 -33.41 11.03
C ASP A 147 19.74 -33.42 12.56
N SER A 148 20.09 -34.51 13.23
CA SER A 148 19.94 -34.62 14.67
C SER A 148 20.80 -33.66 15.49
N ARG A 149 21.89 -33.14 14.90
CA ARG A 149 22.82 -32.20 15.53
C ARG A 149 22.55 -30.76 15.15
N HIS A 150 21.93 -30.55 14.01
CA HIS A 150 21.62 -29.22 13.43
C HIS A 150 20.10 -29.05 13.31
N PRO A 151 19.47 -28.35 14.25
CA PRO A 151 18.03 -28.17 14.27
C PRO A 151 17.55 -27.38 13.01
N PHE A 152 16.29 -27.57 12.67
CA PHE A 152 15.67 -26.86 11.55
C PHE A 152 15.75 -25.33 11.77
N PRO A 153 16.33 -24.57 10.83
CA PRO A 153 16.51 -23.13 10.99
C PRO A 153 15.18 -22.39 10.95
N PHE A 154 15.13 -21.24 11.59
CA PHE A 154 14.00 -20.35 11.46
C PHE A 154 13.99 -19.70 10.06
N LEU A 155 13.03 -20.07 9.24
CA LEU A 155 12.84 -19.50 7.92
C LEU A 155 12.12 -18.15 8.02
N ARG A 156 12.80 -17.10 7.58
CA ARG A 156 12.25 -15.73 7.61
C ARG A 156 11.12 -15.55 6.60
N ASN A 157 10.19 -14.67 6.93
CA ASN A 157 9.05 -14.35 6.06
C ASN A 157 9.52 -13.74 4.73
N LYS A 158 9.05 -14.29 3.61
CA LYS A 158 9.32 -13.84 2.23
C LYS A 158 10.79 -13.95 1.76
N GLU A 159 11.69 -14.48 2.55
CA GLU A 159 13.06 -14.73 2.11
C GLU A 159 13.12 -15.96 1.20
N ILE A 160 14.01 -15.92 0.21
CA ILE A 160 14.20 -17.03 -0.74
C ILE A 160 15.31 -17.93 -0.20
N TYR A 161 15.12 -19.22 -0.34
CA TYR A 161 16.06 -20.26 0.10
C TYR A 161 16.28 -21.27 -1.02
N LEU A 162 17.50 -21.77 -1.14
CA LEU A 162 17.77 -23.04 -1.81
C LEU A 162 17.45 -24.17 -0.83
N GLY A 163 16.65 -25.14 -1.26
CA GLY A 163 16.40 -26.41 -0.57
C GLY A 163 16.96 -27.57 -1.39
N VAL A 164 17.66 -28.48 -0.72
CA VAL A 164 18.32 -29.60 -1.38
C VAL A 164 18.05 -30.88 -0.60
N LEU A 165 17.67 -31.96 -1.28
CA LEU A 165 17.63 -33.30 -0.72
C LEU A 165 18.99 -33.94 -0.92
N LEU A 166 19.64 -34.29 0.18
CA LEU A 166 20.95 -34.90 0.21
C LEU A 166 20.83 -36.40 0.53
N HIS A 167 21.63 -37.20 -0.15
CA HIS A 167 21.79 -38.63 0.16
C HIS A 167 23.08 -38.84 0.94
N GLU A 168 22.99 -39.45 2.12
CA GLU A 168 24.16 -39.89 2.85
C GLU A 168 24.67 -41.23 2.34
N LYS A 169 25.97 -41.32 2.01
CA LYS A 169 26.58 -42.50 1.38
C LYS A 169 26.51 -43.79 2.22
N HIS A 170 26.15 -43.67 3.50
CA HIS A 170 26.20 -44.79 4.48
C HIS A 170 24.88 -45.06 5.20
N THR A 171 23.84 -44.28 4.94
CA THR A 171 22.49 -44.44 5.51
C THR A 171 21.43 -44.32 4.43
N SER A 172 20.30 -45.01 4.62
CA SER A 172 19.14 -44.83 3.73
C SER A 172 18.35 -43.54 4.03
N GLU A 173 18.87 -42.69 4.90
CA GLU A 173 18.19 -41.46 5.34
C GLU A 173 18.51 -40.27 4.41
N HIS A 174 17.47 -39.53 4.08
CA HIS A 174 17.58 -38.30 3.31
C HIS A 174 17.67 -37.10 4.24
N THR A 175 18.67 -36.26 4.03
CA THR A 175 18.94 -35.07 4.81
C THR A 175 18.60 -33.82 4.02
N LEU A 176 17.99 -32.82 4.67
CA LEU A 176 17.64 -31.55 4.04
C LEU A 176 18.78 -30.54 4.18
N GLY A 177 19.31 -30.09 3.04
CA GLY A 177 20.21 -28.94 2.96
C GLY A 177 19.42 -27.66 2.69
N ILE A 178 19.76 -26.57 3.38
CA ILE A 178 19.13 -25.25 3.22
C ILE A 178 20.21 -24.19 3.06
N VAL A 179 20.04 -23.29 2.07
CA VAL A 179 20.90 -22.10 1.94
C VAL A 179 20.00 -20.86 1.87
N PRO A 180 20.11 -19.93 2.83
CA PRO A 180 19.42 -18.65 2.75
C PRO A 180 20.03 -17.78 1.67
N ILE A 181 19.19 -17.16 0.84
CA ILE A 181 19.58 -16.15 -0.16
C ILE A 181 19.17 -14.81 0.41
N SER A 182 20.10 -14.15 1.07
CA SER A 182 19.83 -12.92 1.81
C SER A 182 19.36 -11.80 0.90
N SER A 183 18.36 -11.05 1.32
CA SER A 183 17.90 -9.83 0.64
C SER A 183 18.95 -8.70 0.62
N GLN A 184 20.05 -8.84 1.36
CA GLN A 184 21.20 -7.92 1.31
C GLN A 184 22.16 -8.22 0.16
N MET A 185 22.05 -9.41 -0.46
CA MET A 185 22.82 -9.73 -1.66
C MET A 185 22.27 -8.98 -2.87
N GLU A 186 23.18 -8.60 -3.78
CA GLU A 186 22.77 -8.11 -5.09
C GLU A 186 21.94 -9.19 -5.80
N ARG A 187 20.67 -8.90 -6.08
CA ARG A 187 19.75 -9.91 -6.60
C ARG A 187 19.81 -10.09 -8.10
N MET A 188 20.21 -9.03 -8.86
CA MET A 188 20.28 -9.05 -10.31
C MET A 188 21.67 -8.72 -10.79
N HIS A 189 22.16 -9.55 -11.70
CA HIS A 189 23.47 -9.38 -12.35
C HIS A 189 23.24 -9.14 -13.83
N PHE A 190 23.87 -8.07 -14.36
CA PHE A 190 23.76 -7.69 -15.75
C PHE A 190 25.10 -7.93 -16.46
N VAL A 191 25.04 -8.55 -17.64
CA VAL A 191 26.19 -8.76 -18.52
C VAL A 191 25.80 -8.28 -19.92
N ARG A 192 26.62 -7.45 -20.53
CA ARG A 192 26.41 -7.03 -21.92
C ARG A 192 27.10 -8.02 -22.86
N LYS A 193 26.34 -8.61 -23.79
CA LYS A 193 26.83 -9.56 -24.77
C LYS A 193 26.09 -9.32 -26.10
N ASP A 194 26.86 -9.27 -27.21
CA ASP A 194 26.31 -9.15 -28.57
C ASP A 194 25.26 -8.03 -28.75
N ASN A 195 25.47 -6.89 -28.14
CA ASN A 195 24.55 -5.74 -28.11
C ASN A 195 23.27 -5.95 -27.28
N GLU A 196 23.11 -7.10 -26.62
CA GLU A 196 22.00 -7.37 -25.70
C GLU A 196 22.43 -7.19 -24.23
N THR A 197 21.51 -6.80 -23.37
CA THR A 197 21.67 -6.80 -21.91
C THR A 197 21.14 -8.12 -21.37
N CYS A 198 22.05 -9.06 -21.07
CA CYS A 198 21.69 -10.30 -20.41
C CYS A 198 21.58 -10.09 -18.89
N PHE A 199 20.60 -10.74 -18.25
CA PHE A 199 20.47 -10.66 -16.79
C PHE A 199 20.23 -12.05 -16.17
N ALA A 200 20.78 -12.23 -14.97
CA ALA A 200 20.61 -13.40 -14.13
C ALA A 200 20.15 -13.02 -12.72
N LEU A 201 19.42 -13.91 -12.07
CA LEU A 201 19.02 -13.75 -10.66
C LEU A 201 19.96 -14.56 -9.76
N THR A 202 20.37 -14.00 -8.62
CA THR A 202 21.24 -14.68 -7.63
C THR A 202 20.67 -16.02 -7.22
N GLU A 203 19.38 -16.10 -6.96
CA GLU A 203 18.72 -17.36 -6.58
C GLU A 203 18.84 -18.45 -7.65
N GLU A 204 18.84 -18.10 -8.92
CA GLU A 204 18.98 -19.06 -10.03
C GLU A 204 20.42 -19.54 -10.19
N LEU A 205 21.40 -18.64 -9.97
CA LEU A 205 22.82 -19.02 -9.90
C LEU A 205 23.07 -20.00 -8.76
N VAL A 206 22.52 -19.72 -7.57
CA VAL A 206 22.66 -20.60 -6.41
C VAL A 206 21.99 -21.95 -6.64
N LEU A 207 20.81 -21.97 -7.29
CA LEU A 207 20.13 -23.22 -7.68
C LEU A 207 20.96 -24.02 -8.69
N HIS A 208 21.51 -23.36 -9.72
CA HIS A 208 22.29 -24.02 -10.77
C HIS A 208 23.54 -24.66 -10.17
N TYR A 209 24.30 -23.95 -9.38
CA TYR A 209 25.55 -24.39 -8.76
C TYR A 209 25.38 -25.07 -7.39
N ALA A 210 24.17 -25.49 -7.01
CA ALA A 210 23.89 -26.18 -5.74
C ALA A 210 24.83 -27.37 -5.45
N ALA A 211 25.23 -28.10 -6.51
CA ALA A 211 26.15 -29.23 -6.42
C ALA A 211 27.58 -28.82 -6.01
N LEU A 212 27.99 -27.57 -6.24
CA LEU A 212 29.29 -27.08 -5.75
C LEU A 212 29.25 -26.78 -4.25
N ILE A 213 28.05 -26.48 -3.71
CA ILE A 213 27.85 -26.18 -2.29
C ILE A 213 27.84 -27.47 -1.46
N PHE A 214 27.10 -28.50 -1.91
CA PHE A 214 26.81 -29.72 -1.13
C PHE A 214 27.57 -30.97 -1.61
N GLY A 215 28.34 -30.87 -2.71
CA GLY A 215 28.97 -32.02 -3.38
C GLY A 215 28.03 -32.66 -4.42
N LYS A 216 28.55 -32.88 -5.62
CA LYS A 216 27.77 -33.30 -6.82
C LYS A 216 27.05 -34.64 -6.64
N GLU A 217 27.66 -35.58 -5.90
CA GLU A 217 27.13 -36.93 -5.72
C GLU A 217 26.03 -37.04 -4.66
N ASN A 218 25.82 -35.97 -3.87
CA ASN A 218 24.91 -35.97 -2.74
C ASN A 218 23.55 -35.32 -3.06
N VAL A 219 23.45 -34.54 -4.12
CA VAL A 219 22.23 -33.80 -4.45
C VAL A 219 21.28 -34.65 -5.29
N GLN A 220 20.15 -35.04 -4.72
CA GLN A 220 19.11 -35.82 -5.40
C GLN A 220 17.99 -34.94 -5.95
N GLU A 221 17.52 -34.01 -5.14
CA GLU A 221 16.45 -33.08 -5.51
C GLU A 221 16.85 -31.68 -5.03
N LYS A 222 16.56 -30.64 -5.83
CA LYS A 222 16.85 -29.25 -5.48
C LYS A 222 15.75 -28.32 -5.93
N CYS A 223 15.49 -27.29 -5.15
CA CYS A 223 14.55 -26.23 -5.52
C CYS A 223 14.87 -24.92 -4.81
N LEU A 224 14.39 -23.84 -5.35
CA LEU A 224 14.19 -22.60 -4.58
C LEU A 224 12.84 -22.69 -3.88
N PHE A 225 12.79 -22.21 -2.66
CA PHE A 225 11.53 -22.12 -1.94
C PHE A 225 11.41 -20.81 -1.15
N ARG A 226 10.17 -20.43 -0.84
CA ARG A 226 9.84 -19.21 -0.11
C ARG A 226 8.66 -19.46 0.80
N VAL A 227 8.76 -19.01 2.04
CA VAL A 227 7.70 -19.16 3.04
C VAL A 227 7.02 -17.81 3.26
N THR A 228 5.70 -17.80 3.21
CA THR A 228 4.91 -16.64 3.67
C THR A 228 4.34 -16.97 5.05
N ARG A 229 4.51 -16.05 6.02
CA ARG A 229 4.03 -16.18 7.39
C ARG A 229 2.86 -15.27 7.66
N ASN A 230 2.01 -15.64 8.61
CA ASN A 230 1.01 -14.73 9.16
C ASN A 230 1.69 -13.45 9.66
N ALA A 231 1.08 -12.31 9.47
CA ALA A 231 1.57 -11.01 9.93
C ALA A 231 0.46 -10.20 10.62
N ASP A 232 -0.69 -10.81 10.87
CA ASP A 232 -1.82 -10.18 11.55
C ASP A 232 -1.73 -10.51 13.04
N ILE A 233 -1.43 -9.52 13.87
CA ILE A 233 -1.41 -9.63 15.33
C ILE A 233 -2.53 -8.76 15.87
N ASP A 234 -3.30 -9.29 16.80
CA ASP A 234 -4.23 -8.49 17.59
C ASP A 234 -3.45 -7.70 18.65
N VAL A 235 -3.55 -6.38 18.58
CA VAL A 235 -2.84 -5.47 19.49
C VAL A 235 -3.37 -5.57 20.92
N LYS A 236 -4.61 -6.05 21.10
CA LYS A 236 -5.24 -6.18 22.42
C LYS A 236 -4.51 -7.12 23.38
N GLU A 237 -3.75 -8.10 22.87
CA GLU A 237 -2.96 -9.00 23.72
C GLU A 237 -1.75 -8.34 24.39
N GLY A 238 -1.29 -7.18 23.91
CA GLY A 238 -0.13 -6.46 24.46
C GLY A 238 -0.46 -5.32 25.42
N MET A 239 -1.74 -4.94 25.54
CA MET A 239 -2.16 -3.73 26.26
C MET A 239 -2.54 -3.92 27.74
N MET A 240 -2.04 -4.95 28.41
CA MET A 240 -2.39 -5.20 29.81
C MET A 240 -1.61 -4.34 30.83
N ASP A 241 -0.66 -3.53 30.39
CA ASP A 241 0.17 -2.72 31.27
C ASP A 241 0.05 -1.22 30.91
N HIS A 242 -0.62 -0.46 31.74
CA HIS A 242 -0.94 0.97 31.50
C HIS A 242 0.26 1.91 31.67
N ASP A 243 1.37 1.42 32.21
CA ASP A 243 2.55 2.24 32.52
C ASP A 243 3.65 2.21 31.43
N ILE A 244 3.44 1.45 30.34
CA ILE A 244 4.41 1.30 29.25
C ILE A 244 4.04 2.23 28.08
N ASP A 245 5.04 2.92 27.53
CA ASP A 245 4.87 3.74 26.31
C ASP A 245 4.31 2.89 25.15
N TYR A 246 3.22 3.35 24.55
CA TYR A 246 2.53 2.66 23.46
C TYR A 246 3.46 2.31 22.27
N ARG A 247 4.50 3.11 22.05
CA ARG A 247 5.54 2.84 21.03
C ARG A 247 6.37 1.61 21.37
N GLU A 248 6.68 1.37 22.65
CA GLU A 248 7.43 0.19 23.10
C GLU A 248 6.59 -1.08 22.93
N ILE A 249 5.30 -1.00 23.25
CA ILE A 249 4.34 -2.08 23.01
C ILE A 249 4.32 -2.42 21.52
N MET A 250 4.20 -1.41 20.65
CA MET A 250 4.21 -1.63 19.21
C MET A 250 5.51 -2.22 18.69
N ALA A 251 6.66 -1.77 19.20
CA ALA A 251 7.98 -2.31 18.83
C ALA A 251 8.13 -3.79 19.24
N ASP A 252 7.62 -4.20 20.41
CA ASP A 252 7.63 -5.60 20.83
C ASP A 252 6.67 -6.46 19.99
N LEU A 253 5.48 -5.98 19.71
CA LEU A 253 4.54 -6.65 18.80
C LEU A 253 5.15 -6.87 17.41
N LEU A 254 5.91 -5.92 16.88
CA LEU A 254 6.62 -6.07 15.60
C LEU A 254 7.70 -7.18 15.67
N LYS A 255 8.36 -7.37 16.82
CA LYS A 255 9.31 -8.49 17.02
C LYS A 255 8.58 -9.84 17.06
N ARG A 256 7.45 -9.94 17.79
CA ARG A 256 6.61 -11.16 17.84
C ARG A 256 6.04 -11.53 16.47
N ARG A 257 5.59 -10.54 15.70
CA ARG A 257 5.05 -10.71 14.33
C ARG A 257 6.00 -11.47 13.40
N ARG A 258 7.30 -11.31 13.56
CA ARG A 258 8.31 -12.03 12.76
C ARG A 258 8.29 -13.54 12.95
N LYS A 259 7.74 -14.04 14.05
CA LYS A 259 7.76 -15.46 14.45
C LYS A 259 6.43 -16.19 14.22
N LEU A 260 5.42 -15.55 13.63
CA LEU A 260 4.11 -16.15 13.44
C LEU A 260 4.13 -17.33 12.45
N ALA A 261 3.07 -18.15 12.50
CA ALA A 261 2.93 -19.39 11.76
C ALA A 261 3.08 -19.22 10.24
N ALA A 262 3.64 -20.22 9.56
CA ALA A 262 3.66 -20.29 8.10
C ALA A 262 2.24 -20.48 7.55
N VAL A 263 1.93 -19.80 6.42
CA VAL A 263 0.61 -19.87 5.77
C VAL A 263 0.69 -20.30 4.31
N ARG A 264 1.87 -20.19 3.67
CA ARG A 264 2.10 -20.61 2.29
C ARG A 264 3.56 -21.03 2.10
N LEU A 265 3.77 -22.07 1.29
CA LEU A 265 5.06 -22.49 0.76
C LEU A 265 5.01 -22.38 -0.78
N GLN A 266 5.96 -21.66 -1.36
CA GLN A 266 6.16 -21.54 -2.81
C GLN A 266 7.45 -22.30 -3.19
N VAL A 267 7.44 -23.00 -4.31
CA VAL A 267 8.54 -23.88 -4.74
C VAL A 267 8.78 -23.78 -6.25
N ILE A 268 10.04 -23.73 -6.67
CA ILE A 268 10.48 -23.76 -8.08
C ILE A 268 11.89 -24.38 -8.22
N PRO A 269 12.13 -25.33 -9.12
CA PRO A 269 11.16 -26.19 -9.79
C PRO A 269 10.42 -27.11 -8.81
N ALA A 270 9.52 -27.96 -9.31
CA ALA A 270 8.85 -28.95 -8.50
C ALA A 270 9.87 -29.88 -7.81
N ALA A 271 9.79 -29.99 -6.50
CA ALA A 271 10.65 -30.81 -5.65
C ALA A 271 9.80 -31.46 -4.55
N PRO A 272 9.07 -32.55 -4.86
CA PRO A 272 8.04 -33.09 -3.98
C PRO A 272 8.58 -33.58 -2.65
N GLN A 273 9.78 -34.18 -2.60
CA GLN A 273 10.36 -34.68 -1.35
C GLN A 273 10.85 -33.53 -0.47
N VAL A 274 11.53 -32.53 -1.05
CA VAL A 274 11.93 -31.30 -0.33
C VAL A 274 10.68 -30.58 0.20
N ALA A 275 9.64 -30.41 -0.65
CA ALA A 275 8.40 -29.78 -0.24
C ALA A 275 7.68 -30.52 0.89
N GLN A 276 7.68 -31.87 0.86
CA GLN A 276 7.11 -32.69 1.94
C GLN A 276 7.85 -32.51 3.27
N LEU A 277 9.19 -32.52 3.24
CA LEU A 277 10.01 -32.29 4.45
C LEU A 277 9.75 -30.88 5.02
N LEU A 278 9.68 -29.86 4.16
CA LEU A 278 9.37 -28.49 4.57
C LEU A 278 7.95 -28.38 5.14
N CYS A 279 6.95 -29.01 4.52
CA CYS A 279 5.57 -29.04 5.04
C CYS A 279 5.49 -29.63 6.44
N ASN A 280 6.17 -30.73 6.69
CA ASN A 280 6.20 -31.39 8.00
C ASN A 280 6.82 -30.48 9.07
N ARG A 281 7.90 -29.77 8.74
CA ARG A 281 8.58 -28.84 9.66
C ARG A 281 7.85 -27.51 9.88
N LEU A 282 7.06 -27.08 8.91
CA LEU A 282 6.31 -25.82 8.95
C LEU A 282 4.85 -26.00 9.36
N GLU A 283 4.42 -27.23 9.63
CA GLU A 283 3.04 -27.60 9.95
C GLU A 283 2.04 -27.15 8.85
N LEU A 284 2.48 -27.26 7.59
CA LEU A 284 1.67 -26.92 6.42
C LEU A 284 1.06 -28.18 5.80
N THR A 285 -0.16 -28.04 5.29
CA THR A 285 -0.80 -29.04 4.43
C THR A 285 -0.36 -28.87 2.97
N HIS A 286 -0.40 -29.94 2.18
CA HIS A 286 -0.09 -29.88 0.74
C HIS A 286 -0.90 -28.85 -0.04
N LYS A 287 -2.13 -28.55 0.41
CA LYS A 287 -2.98 -27.51 -0.20
C LYS A 287 -2.39 -26.10 -0.09
N ARG A 288 -1.34 -25.92 0.73
CA ARG A 288 -0.62 -24.66 0.94
C ARG A 288 0.69 -24.55 0.17
N VAL A 289 1.02 -25.58 -0.62
CA VAL A 289 2.21 -25.63 -1.48
C VAL A 289 1.82 -25.16 -2.87
N PHE A 290 2.54 -24.15 -3.37
CA PHE A 290 2.36 -23.61 -4.73
C PHE A 290 3.64 -23.83 -5.51
N VAL A 291 3.58 -24.74 -6.49
CA VAL A 291 4.65 -24.92 -7.48
C VAL A 291 4.41 -23.94 -8.62
N GLN A 292 5.42 -23.16 -8.96
CA GLN A 292 5.33 -22.12 -9.98
C GLN A 292 6.51 -22.21 -10.97
N LYS A 293 6.38 -21.49 -12.11
CA LYS A 293 7.42 -21.39 -13.15
C LYS A 293 8.06 -20.02 -13.19
N SER A 294 7.34 -18.99 -12.75
CA SER A 294 7.88 -17.64 -12.54
C SER A 294 8.73 -17.58 -11.28
N PRO A 295 9.71 -16.65 -11.16
CA PRO A 295 10.48 -16.44 -9.93
C PRO A 295 9.60 -16.26 -8.71
N LEU A 296 10.07 -16.70 -7.53
CA LEU A 296 9.32 -16.67 -6.27
C LEU A 296 8.97 -15.26 -5.79
N ASP A 297 9.69 -14.26 -6.28
CA ASP A 297 9.46 -12.84 -6.04
C ASP A 297 9.71 -12.07 -7.32
N LEU A 298 8.67 -11.39 -7.81
CA LEU A 298 8.71 -10.62 -9.05
C LEU A 298 9.18 -9.16 -8.85
N SER A 299 9.56 -8.77 -7.64
CA SER A 299 10.02 -7.40 -7.35
C SER A 299 11.31 -7.01 -8.09
N PHE A 300 12.08 -7.99 -8.59
CA PHE A 300 13.26 -7.72 -9.42
C PHE A 300 12.93 -6.93 -10.68
N PHE A 301 11.70 -6.98 -11.17
CA PHE A 301 11.26 -6.18 -12.30
C PHE A 301 11.40 -4.67 -12.08
N TYR A 302 11.29 -4.18 -10.84
CA TYR A 302 11.56 -2.76 -10.56
C TYR A 302 13.01 -2.37 -10.89
N LYS A 303 13.97 -3.24 -10.55
CA LYS A 303 15.39 -2.99 -10.88
C LYS A 303 15.64 -3.12 -12.38
N LEU A 304 15.02 -4.10 -13.03
CA LEU A 304 15.10 -4.27 -14.48
C LEU A 304 14.53 -3.05 -15.21
N THR A 305 13.36 -2.56 -14.80
CA THR A 305 12.75 -1.37 -15.41
C THR A 305 13.58 -0.11 -15.17
N SER A 306 14.18 0.06 -13.99
CA SER A 306 15.14 1.16 -13.74
C SER A 306 16.37 1.07 -14.64
N ARG A 307 16.84 -0.14 -14.95
CA ARG A 307 17.93 -0.35 -15.92
C ARG A 307 17.50 0.03 -17.33
N MET A 308 16.29 -0.37 -17.77
CA MET A 308 15.73 -0.01 -19.09
C MET A 308 15.59 1.52 -19.24
N GLU A 309 15.19 2.22 -18.18
CA GLU A 309 15.10 3.67 -18.15
C GLU A 309 16.49 4.31 -18.28
N SER A 310 17.49 3.79 -17.55
CA SER A 310 18.89 4.25 -17.62
C SER A 310 19.55 3.97 -18.97
N ASP A 311 19.17 2.89 -19.64
CA ASP A 311 19.66 2.55 -20.99
C ASP A 311 19.00 3.41 -22.08
N GLY A 312 17.99 4.26 -21.74
CA GLY A 312 17.41 5.25 -22.64
C GLY A 312 16.27 4.71 -23.52
N HIS A 313 15.38 3.89 -22.96
CA HIS A 313 14.21 3.30 -23.64
C HIS A 313 12.87 3.90 -23.18
N PRO A 314 12.59 5.21 -23.44
CA PRO A 314 11.36 5.87 -23.00
C PRO A 314 10.09 5.26 -23.62
N GLU A 315 10.19 4.64 -24.80
CA GLU A 315 9.09 4.01 -25.53
C GLU A 315 8.52 2.79 -24.79
N LEU A 316 9.25 2.23 -23.84
CA LEU A 316 8.83 1.08 -23.02
C LEU A 316 8.02 1.50 -21.79
N PHE A 317 7.85 2.78 -21.54
CA PHE A 317 7.16 3.38 -20.40
C PHE A 317 5.94 4.19 -20.84
N TYR A 318 5.06 4.49 -19.90
CA TYR A 318 4.06 5.53 -20.15
C TYR A 318 4.75 6.87 -20.42
N THR A 319 4.21 7.62 -21.38
CA THR A 319 4.62 9.02 -21.56
C THR A 319 4.54 9.75 -20.21
N PRO A 320 5.63 10.43 -19.77
CA PRO A 320 5.62 11.13 -18.50
C PRO A 320 4.46 12.13 -18.43
N ALA A 321 3.65 12.02 -17.40
CA ALA A 321 2.60 12.97 -17.08
C ALA A 321 2.94 13.62 -15.74
N ARG A 322 3.16 14.93 -15.77
CA ARG A 322 3.53 15.71 -14.59
C ARG A 322 2.29 16.35 -13.98
N PRO A 323 2.21 16.43 -12.64
CA PRO A 323 1.17 17.20 -11.99
C PRO A 323 1.17 18.65 -12.47
N MET A 324 -0.01 19.20 -12.74
CA MET A 324 -0.18 20.62 -13.05
C MET A 324 0.20 21.45 -11.84
N LEU A 325 1.00 22.47 -12.05
CA LEU A 325 1.38 23.44 -11.03
C LEU A 325 0.49 24.68 -11.12
N PRO A 326 0.19 25.31 -9.99
CA PRO A 326 -0.50 26.60 -9.98
C PRO A 326 0.41 27.70 -10.54
N PRO A 327 -0.14 28.88 -10.87
CA PRO A 327 0.62 30.10 -11.13
C PRO A 327 1.66 30.38 -10.01
N GLN A 328 2.73 31.10 -10.35
CA GLN A 328 3.85 31.29 -9.44
C GLN A 328 3.45 32.00 -8.14
N ASP A 329 2.51 32.94 -8.21
CA ASP A 329 2.05 33.74 -7.07
C ASP A 329 0.77 33.19 -6.42
N TYR A 330 0.43 31.93 -6.70
CA TYR A 330 -0.78 31.31 -6.17
C TYR A 330 -0.67 31.07 -4.65
N ASP A 331 -1.55 31.69 -3.90
CA ASP A 331 -1.67 31.53 -2.47
C ASP A 331 -2.94 30.76 -2.12
N LEU A 332 -2.79 29.47 -1.81
CA LEU A 332 -3.92 28.59 -1.52
C LEU A 332 -4.74 29.09 -0.31
N ALA A 333 -4.09 29.62 0.74
CA ALA A 333 -4.80 30.15 1.92
C ALA A 333 -5.68 31.35 1.55
N ALA A 334 -5.13 32.28 0.77
CA ALA A 334 -5.87 33.45 0.32
C ALA A 334 -7.03 33.09 -0.66
N GLU A 335 -6.88 32.04 -1.45
CA GLU A 335 -7.97 31.54 -2.31
C GLU A 335 -9.08 30.88 -1.50
N VAL A 336 -8.72 30.07 -0.49
CA VAL A 336 -9.68 29.39 0.40
C VAL A 336 -10.52 30.39 1.22
N GLU A 337 -9.97 31.53 1.56
CA GLU A 337 -10.73 32.61 2.23
C GLU A 337 -11.82 33.23 1.33
N LYS A 338 -11.72 33.07 0.00
CA LYS A 338 -12.71 33.61 -0.96
C LYS A 338 -13.75 32.55 -1.36
N HIS A 339 -13.35 31.31 -1.47
CA HIS A 339 -14.20 30.17 -1.91
C HIS A 339 -13.54 28.84 -1.56
N ASP A 340 -14.35 27.76 -1.53
CA ASP A 340 -13.86 26.41 -1.36
C ASP A 340 -12.92 25.99 -2.51
N VAL A 341 -11.89 25.21 -2.21
CA VAL A 341 -10.92 24.69 -3.20
C VAL A 341 -10.91 23.17 -3.17
N LEU A 342 -10.92 22.55 -4.34
CA LEU A 342 -10.75 21.10 -4.50
C LEU A 342 -9.51 20.81 -5.34
N LEU A 343 -8.46 20.24 -4.72
CA LEU A 343 -7.30 19.72 -5.42
C LEU A 343 -7.52 18.25 -5.78
N SER A 344 -7.12 17.86 -6.99
CA SER A 344 -7.31 16.51 -7.54
C SER A 344 -5.95 15.90 -7.87
N TYR A 345 -5.44 15.02 -7.00
CA TYR A 345 -4.18 14.30 -7.22
C TYR A 345 -4.40 13.08 -8.13
N PRO A 346 -3.40 12.63 -8.91
CA PRO A 346 -2.06 13.18 -9.12
C PRO A 346 -2.01 14.26 -10.22
N TYR A 347 -3.17 14.71 -10.71
CA TYR A 347 -3.30 15.63 -11.84
C TYR A 347 -2.84 17.04 -11.47
N GLN A 348 -3.17 17.47 -10.28
CA GLN A 348 -2.70 18.70 -9.65
C GLN A 348 -1.66 18.38 -8.58
N SER A 349 -0.70 19.29 -8.38
CA SER A 349 0.38 19.09 -7.41
C SER A 349 -0.10 19.28 -5.97
N ILE A 350 0.47 18.51 -5.03
CA ILE A 350 0.31 18.70 -3.59
C ILE A 350 1.09 19.92 -3.06
N ARG A 351 2.00 20.49 -3.86
CA ARG A 351 2.86 21.62 -3.41
C ARG A 351 2.12 22.83 -2.88
N PRO A 352 0.96 23.25 -3.42
CA PRO A 352 0.19 24.37 -2.85
C PRO A 352 -0.24 24.11 -1.40
N PHE A 353 -0.66 22.88 -1.09
CA PHE A 353 -1.03 22.48 0.27
C PHE A 353 0.19 22.52 1.22
N ILE A 354 1.34 22.02 0.77
CA ILE A 354 2.59 22.09 1.54
C ILE A 354 3.02 23.55 1.77
N ALA A 355 2.92 24.39 0.74
CA ALA A 355 3.24 25.82 0.85
C ALA A 355 2.30 26.55 1.84
N MET A 356 1.01 26.21 1.83
CA MET A 356 0.04 26.73 2.79
C MET A 356 0.42 26.35 4.23
N LEU A 357 0.83 25.10 4.48
CA LEU A 357 1.27 24.69 5.82
C LEU A 357 2.55 25.42 6.27
N LYS A 358 3.54 25.57 5.38
CA LYS A 358 4.78 26.31 5.66
C LYS A 358 4.50 27.78 5.94
N LYS A 359 3.58 28.38 5.18
CA LYS A 359 3.14 29.75 5.42
C LYS A 359 2.43 29.88 6.77
N ALA A 360 1.52 28.94 7.09
CA ALA A 360 0.82 28.90 8.38
C ALA A 360 1.80 28.72 9.58
N ALA A 361 2.89 27.98 9.39
CA ALA A 361 3.93 27.83 10.42
C ALA A 361 4.61 29.17 10.79
N GLN A 362 4.68 30.12 9.85
CA GLN A 362 5.33 31.43 10.03
C GLN A 362 4.35 32.56 10.31
N ASP A 363 3.05 32.40 9.97
CA ASP A 363 2.02 33.44 10.11
C ASP A 363 1.77 33.75 11.61
N PRO A 364 1.99 35.01 12.08
CA PRO A 364 1.79 35.36 13.48
C PRO A 364 0.33 35.23 13.96
N ASP A 365 -0.65 35.31 13.05
CA ASP A 365 -2.06 35.17 13.38
C ASP A 365 -2.49 33.72 13.55
N VAL A 366 -1.72 32.73 13.03
CA VAL A 366 -1.96 31.30 13.25
C VAL A 366 -1.58 30.94 14.68
N ILE A 367 -2.54 30.38 15.43
CA ILE A 367 -2.36 29.95 16.82
C ILE A 367 -2.20 28.46 16.97
N SER A 368 -2.86 27.65 16.10
CA SER A 368 -2.73 26.19 16.15
C SER A 368 -2.83 25.54 14.78
N ILE A 369 -2.13 24.40 14.63
CA ILE A 369 -2.25 23.48 13.50
C ILE A 369 -2.51 22.10 14.06
N LYS A 370 -3.64 21.47 13.67
CA LYS A 370 -4.01 20.12 14.10
C LYS A 370 -4.13 19.21 12.88
N MET A 371 -3.54 18.02 12.94
CA MET A 371 -3.49 17.11 11.78
C MET A 371 -3.55 15.64 12.18
N THR A 372 -4.28 14.83 11.40
CA THR A 372 -4.30 13.37 11.55
C THR A 372 -3.32 12.74 10.56
N LEU A 373 -2.40 11.90 11.03
CA LEU A 373 -1.31 11.30 10.26
C LEU A 373 -1.42 9.78 10.28
N TYR A 374 -1.54 9.15 9.10
CA TYR A 374 -1.70 7.70 8.97
C TYR A 374 -0.49 7.04 8.28
N ARG A 375 -0.06 7.55 7.12
CA ARG A 375 1.11 7.08 6.36
C ARG A 375 1.90 8.29 5.88
N MET A 376 3.05 8.52 6.47
CA MET A 376 3.93 9.62 6.14
C MET A 376 5.05 9.17 5.19
N ALA A 377 5.53 10.07 4.35
CA ALA A 377 6.75 9.82 3.58
C ALA A 377 7.96 9.72 4.52
N ARG A 378 9.02 9.03 4.10
CA ARG A 378 10.25 8.94 4.91
C ARG A 378 10.93 10.30 5.10
N GLU A 379 10.79 11.15 4.08
CA GLU A 379 11.26 12.54 4.08
C GLU A 379 10.04 13.41 3.78
N SER A 380 9.21 13.70 4.80
CA SER A 380 7.95 14.41 4.64
C SER A 380 8.12 15.90 4.89
N GLN A 381 7.88 16.71 3.86
CA GLN A 381 7.83 18.16 3.98
C GLN A 381 6.62 18.65 4.80
N ILE A 382 5.56 17.85 4.83
CA ILE A 382 4.36 18.12 5.64
C ILE A 382 4.72 18.03 7.12
N VAL A 383 5.41 16.95 7.53
CA VAL A 383 5.85 16.80 8.93
C VAL A 383 6.87 17.88 9.30
N GLN A 384 7.78 18.22 8.39
CA GLN A 384 8.73 19.32 8.60
C GLN A 384 8.02 20.67 8.84
N ALA A 385 6.92 20.95 8.11
CA ALA A 385 6.14 22.16 8.33
C ALA A 385 5.44 22.17 9.70
N LEU A 386 5.04 21.02 10.23
CA LEU A 386 4.51 20.91 11.61
C LEU A 386 5.59 21.15 12.66
N VAL A 387 6.78 20.60 12.44
CA VAL A 387 7.97 20.86 13.30
C VAL A 387 8.28 22.37 13.33
N GLU A 388 8.39 22.98 12.14
CA GLU A 388 8.64 24.43 12.02
C GLU A 388 7.55 25.27 12.74
N ALA A 389 6.28 24.86 12.65
CA ALA A 389 5.18 25.53 13.34
C ALA A 389 5.34 25.46 14.88
N ALA A 390 5.71 24.30 15.42
CA ALA A 390 5.93 24.13 16.86
C ALA A 390 7.14 24.95 17.33
N GLU A 391 8.25 24.94 16.60
CA GLU A 391 9.44 25.74 16.87
C GLU A 391 9.13 27.26 16.84
N ASN A 392 8.18 27.71 16.01
CA ASN A 392 7.68 29.08 15.94
C ASN A 392 6.61 29.39 17.02
N GLY A 393 6.42 28.49 18.01
CA GLY A 393 5.54 28.68 19.14
C GLY A 393 4.05 28.50 18.88
N LYS A 394 3.66 27.80 17.77
CA LYS A 394 2.28 27.43 17.51
C LYS A 394 1.89 26.18 18.32
N GLU A 395 0.62 26.09 18.73
CA GLU A 395 0.07 24.83 19.24
C GLU A 395 -0.04 23.82 18.08
N VAL A 396 0.80 22.79 18.07
CA VAL A 396 0.73 21.73 17.06
C VAL A 396 0.24 20.44 17.70
N VAL A 397 -0.90 19.91 17.19
CA VAL A 397 -1.44 18.61 17.61
C VAL A 397 -1.39 17.64 16.45
N ALA A 398 -0.54 16.64 16.57
CA ALA A 398 -0.38 15.56 15.57
C ALA A 398 -0.95 14.25 16.10
N LEU A 399 -2.06 13.79 15.50
CA LEU A 399 -2.56 12.44 15.78
C LEU A 399 -1.87 11.45 14.83
N VAL A 400 -1.02 10.58 15.38
CA VAL A 400 -0.22 9.59 14.63
C VAL A 400 -0.78 8.19 14.86
N GLU A 401 -1.30 7.54 13.83
CA GLU A 401 -1.78 6.16 13.90
C GLU A 401 -0.62 5.17 13.78
N LEU A 402 -0.14 4.63 14.91
CA LEU A 402 0.99 3.69 14.94
C LEU A 402 0.67 2.30 14.36
N ARG A 403 -0.61 1.93 14.23
CA ARG A 403 -1.06 0.65 13.68
C ARG A 403 -1.26 0.68 12.15
N ALA A 404 -0.62 1.64 11.46
CA ALA A 404 -0.60 1.67 9.99
C ALA A 404 0.28 0.52 9.48
N ARG A 405 -0.33 -0.56 8.97
CA ARG A 405 0.36 -1.81 8.60
C ARG A 405 1.52 -1.56 7.64
N PHE A 406 2.69 -2.11 8.00
CA PHE A 406 3.97 -2.03 7.29
C PHE A 406 4.65 -0.65 7.32
N ASP A 407 4.01 0.37 7.89
CA ASP A 407 4.57 1.70 8.12
C ASP A 407 4.78 1.99 9.61
N GLU A 408 4.56 1.01 10.48
CA GLU A 408 4.59 1.17 11.94
C GLU A 408 5.92 1.78 12.43
N GLN A 409 7.06 1.28 11.94
CA GLN A 409 8.36 1.80 12.35
C GLN A 409 8.58 3.26 11.90
N ASN A 410 8.22 3.57 10.66
CA ASN A 410 8.31 4.94 10.14
C ASN A 410 7.44 5.91 10.96
N ASN A 411 6.25 5.48 11.37
CA ASN A 411 5.36 6.30 12.18
C ASN A 411 5.87 6.47 13.62
N ILE A 412 6.50 5.44 14.19
CA ILE A 412 7.19 5.54 15.49
C ILE A 412 8.34 6.56 15.42
N ASP A 413 9.16 6.50 14.38
CA ASP A 413 10.31 7.38 14.22
C ASP A 413 9.86 8.85 14.05
N TRP A 414 8.84 9.11 13.23
CA TRP A 414 8.27 10.44 13.06
C TRP A 414 7.58 10.96 14.32
N SER A 415 6.90 10.09 15.10
CA SER A 415 6.26 10.53 16.34
C SER A 415 7.27 11.07 17.37
N LYS A 416 8.44 10.43 17.47
CA LYS A 416 9.53 10.92 18.32
C LYS A 416 10.02 12.29 17.87
N HIS A 417 10.24 12.45 16.57
CA HIS A 417 10.72 13.71 16.01
C HIS A 417 9.74 14.87 16.23
N LEU A 418 8.43 14.60 16.11
CA LEU A 418 7.39 15.60 16.41
C LEU A 418 7.37 15.97 17.91
N GLU A 419 7.49 15.02 18.82
CA GLU A 419 7.56 15.28 20.27
C GLU A 419 8.82 16.09 20.64
N GLU A 420 9.98 15.73 20.09
CA GLU A 420 11.25 16.44 20.29
C GLU A 420 11.16 17.91 19.84
N ALA A 421 10.36 18.20 18.81
CA ALA A 421 10.09 19.57 18.35
C ALA A 421 9.04 20.33 19.17
N GLY A 422 8.44 19.70 20.18
CA GLY A 422 7.42 20.32 21.05
C GLY A 422 5.98 20.17 20.56
N CYS A 423 5.71 19.30 19.57
CA CYS A 423 4.34 18.98 19.16
C CYS A 423 3.65 18.10 20.21
N THR A 424 2.35 18.29 20.41
CA THR A 424 1.50 17.35 21.15
C THR A 424 1.17 16.17 20.23
N VAL A 425 1.69 14.98 20.54
CA VAL A 425 1.43 13.76 19.77
C VAL A 425 0.38 12.90 20.45
N ILE A 426 -0.64 12.46 19.69
CA ILE A 426 -1.72 11.59 20.15
C ILE A 426 -1.65 10.29 19.32
N TYR A 427 -1.71 9.13 19.99
CA TYR A 427 -1.58 7.80 19.35
C TYR A 427 -2.93 7.12 19.01
N GLY A 428 -4.01 7.90 18.96
CA GLY A 428 -5.34 7.43 18.60
C GLY A 428 -6.05 6.69 19.74
N PHE A 429 -6.95 5.76 19.38
CA PHE A 429 -7.78 4.98 20.30
C PHE A 429 -7.30 3.53 20.41
N ASP A 430 -7.60 2.89 21.54
CA ASP A 430 -7.38 1.46 21.70
C ASP A 430 -8.27 0.62 20.78
N ASP A 431 -9.56 0.96 20.68
CA ASP A 431 -10.56 0.19 19.95
C ASP A 431 -10.73 0.62 18.50
N TYR A 432 -10.43 1.86 18.15
CA TYR A 432 -10.67 2.43 16.82
C TYR A 432 -9.36 2.88 16.18
N LYS A 433 -9.13 2.50 14.91
CA LYS A 433 -8.02 3.07 14.13
C LYS A 433 -8.41 4.42 13.56
N VAL A 434 -7.57 5.42 13.74
CA VAL A 434 -7.79 6.72 13.11
C VAL A 434 -7.28 6.68 11.67
N HIS A 435 -8.21 6.78 10.72
CA HIS A 435 -7.91 6.74 9.29
C HIS A 435 -8.39 8.00 8.56
N SER A 436 -8.87 8.98 9.29
CA SER A 436 -9.24 10.30 8.77
C SER A 436 -8.04 11.01 8.13
N LYS A 437 -8.32 11.94 7.21
CA LYS A 437 -7.36 12.88 6.63
C LYS A 437 -7.93 14.25 6.85
N LEU A 438 -7.59 14.82 7.99
CA LEU A 438 -8.13 16.07 8.49
C LEU A 438 -6.99 16.98 8.95
N THR A 439 -6.98 18.20 8.45
CA THR A 439 -6.10 19.27 8.90
C THR A 439 -6.95 20.46 9.29
N LEU A 440 -6.63 21.08 10.42
CA LEU A 440 -7.28 22.30 10.92
C LEU A 440 -6.21 23.32 11.27
N ILE A 441 -6.24 24.46 10.60
CA ILE A 441 -5.44 25.65 10.93
C ILE A 441 -6.37 26.65 11.57
N THR A 442 -6.05 27.09 12.79
CA THR A 442 -6.81 28.10 13.54
C THR A 442 -6.06 29.42 13.56
N LYS A 443 -6.72 30.50 13.15
CA LYS A 443 -6.17 31.86 13.11
C LYS A 443 -6.94 32.77 14.02
N LYS A 444 -6.26 33.77 14.58
CA LYS A 444 -6.92 34.95 15.22
C LYS A 444 -7.61 35.77 14.14
N SER A 445 -8.79 36.25 14.42
CA SER A 445 -9.50 37.21 13.59
C SER A 445 -10.04 38.36 14.44
N ALA A 446 -10.51 39.44 13.80
CA ALA A 446 -11.09 40.58 14.48
C ALA A 446 -12.33 40.22 15.32
N HIS A 447 -13.00 39.12 15.01
CA HIS A 447 -14.25 38.68 15.64
C HIS A 447 -14.12 37.36 16.40
N GLY A 448 -12.90 36.94 16.78
CA GLY A 448 -12.63 35.67 17.45
C GLY A 448 -11.63 34.82 16.72
N TYR A 449 -12.08 33.67 16.20
CA TYR A 449 -11.23 32.73 15.46
C TYR A 449 -11.78 32.48 14.05
N SER A 450 -10.89 32.24 13.10
CA SER A 450 -11.20 31.72 11.78
C SER A 450 -10.45 30.41 11.56
N TYR A 451 -10.95 29.61 10.64
CA TYR A 451 -10.42 28.27 10.36
C TYR A 451 -10.09 28.12 8.89
N ILE A 452 -9.03 27.36 8.59
CA ILE A 452 -8.84 26.71 7.31
C ILE A 452 -8.86 25.22 7.58
N THR A 453 -9.86 24.53 7.04
CA THR A 453 -10.06 23.10 7.23
C THR A 453 -9.80 22.36 5.93
N GLN A 454 -8.94 21.34 5.96
CA GLN A 454 -8.72 20.44 4.83
C GLN A 454 -9.26 19.04 5.16
N ILE A 455 -10.05 18.48 4.26
CA ILE A 455 -10.61 17.13 4.35
C ILE A 455 -10.18 16.36 3.10
N GLY A 456 -9.42 15.26 3.28
CA GLY A 456 -8.86 14.49 2.19
C GLY A 456 -9.42 13.09 2.06
N THR A 457 -9.44 12.57 0.84
CA THR A 457 -9.69 11.14 0.60
C THR A 457 -8.40 10.31 0.76
N GLY A 458 -7.23 10.91 0.53
CA GLY A 458 -5.91 10.28 0.51
C GLY A 458 -4.98 10.73 1.63
N ASN A 459 -3.94 9.93 1.89
CA ASN A 459 -2.97 10.21 2.94
C ASN A 459 -2.08 11.42 2.62
N TYR A 460 -1.55 12.03 3.66
CA TYR A 460 -0.53 13.08 3.59
C TYR A 460 0.85 12.46 3.27
N ASN A 461 1.06 12.17 1.99
CA ASN A 461 2.29 11.54 1.53
C ASN A 461 2.60 12.01 0.11
N GLU A 462 3.69 12.74 -0.05
CA GLU A 462 4.09 13.42 -1.27
C GLU A 462 4.29 12.45 -2.44
N LYS A 463 4.87 11.27 -2.17
CA LYS A 463 5.12 10.25 -3.20
C LYS A 463 3.83 9.58 -3.67
N THR A 464 2.91 9.27 -2.74
CA THR A 464 1.64 8.64 -3.13
C THR A 464 0.71 9.62 -3.83
N SER A 465 0.82 10.92 -3.56
CA SER A 465 0.05 11.96 -4.25
C SER A 465 0.37 12.07 -5.76
N GLU A 466 1.50 11.52 -6.21
CA GLU A 466 1.87 11.45 -7.62
C GLU A 466 1.39 10.16 -8.32
N LEU A 467 0.87 9.19 -7.56
CA LEU A 467 0.51 7.85 -8.06
C LEU A 467 -0.96 7.48 -7.81
N TYR A 468 -1.60 8.09 -6.80
CA TYR A 468 -2.96 7.77 -6.38
C TYR A 468 -3.92 8.90 -6.77
N THR A 469 -5.09 8.53 -7.28
CA THR A 469 -6.15 9.51 -7.50
C THR A 469 -6.83 9.80 -6.18
N ASP A 470 -6.70 11.03 -5.69
CA ASP A 470 -7.28 11.48 -4.44
C ASP A 470 -7.79 12.92 -4.56
N TYR A 471 -8.68 13.29 -3.64
CA TYR A 471 -9.27 14.62 -3.58
C TYR A 471 -8.93 15.26 -2.24
N SER A 472 -8.60 16.55 -2.27
CA SER A 472 -8.33 17.38 -1.10
C SER A 472 -9.25 18.61 -1.15
N PHE A 473 -10.30 18.59 -0.35
CA PHE A 473 -11.23 19.71 -0.18
C PHE A 473 -10.71 20.61 0.93
N ILE A 474 -10.66 21.91 0.66
CA ILE A 474 -10.12 22.92 1.56
C ILE A 474 -11.11 24.07 1.63
N THR A 475 -11.50 24.48 2.83
CA THR A 475 -12.55 25.46 3.07
C THR A 475 -12.22 26.35 4.25
N ALA A 476 -12.74 27.58 4.23
CA ALA A 476 -12.78 28.49 5.36
C ALA A 476 -14.17 28.56 6.02
N ASP A 477 -15.09 27.64 5.71
CA ASP A 477 -16.41 27.57 6.34
C ASP A 477 -16.28 27.40 7.85
N LEU A 478 -16.85 28.35 8.60
CA LEU A 478 -16.76 28.40 10.06
C LEU A 478 -17.37 27.14 10.71
N GLY A 479 -18.53 26.68 10.24
CA GLY A 479 -19.19 25.50 10.82
C GLY A 479 -18.40 24.21 10.59
N ILE A 480 -17.78 24.03 9.42
CA ILE A 480 -16.88 22.87 9.16
C ILE A 480 -15.64 22.98 10.07
N GLY A 481 -15.10 24.19 10.28
CA GLY A 481 -13.97 24.42 11.16
C GLY A 481 -14.29 24.10 12.63
N GLU A 482 -15.47 24.50 13.10
CA GLU A 482 -15.95 24.18 14.46
C GLU A 482 -16.16 22.67 14.64
N GLU A 483 -16.78 21.98 13.69
CA GLU A 483 -16.94 20.53 13.71
C GLU A 483 -15.58 19.82 13.68
N ALA A 484 -14.63 20.26 12.85
CA ALA A 484 -13.27 19.73 12.81
C ALA A 484 -12.54 19.95 14.15
N SER A 485 -12.70 21.11 14.78
CA SER A 485 -12.17 21.39 16.13
C SER A 485 -12.74 20.42 17.15
N ASN A 486 -14.06 20.19 17.13
CA ASN A 486 -14.73 19.22 18.01
C ASN A 486 -14.20 17.79 17.78
N VAL A 487 -13.98 17.39 16.51
CA VAL A 487 -13.36 16.09 16.20
C VAL A 487 -12.00 15.97 16.88
N PHE A 488 -11.10 16.95 16.75
CA PHE A 488 -9.79 16.91 17.39
C PHE A 488 -9.86 16.91 18.91
N GLN A 489 -10.77 17.69 19.52
CA GLN A 489 -10.98 17.70 20.97
C GLN A 489 -11.44 16.32 21.48
N ASN A 490 -12.41 15.70 20.81
CA ASN A 490 -12.87 14.36 21.14
C ASN A 490 -11.77 13.33 21.00
N LEU A 491 -10.99 13.37 19.90
CA LEU A 491 -9.84 12.48 19.69
C LEU A 491 -8.79 12.61 20.80
N ALA A 492 -8.54 13.83 21.30
CA ALA A 492 -7.57 14.06 22.36
C ALA A 492 -7.96 13.45 23.71
N VAL A 493 -9.25 13.28 23.96
CA VAL A 493 -9.80 12.68 25.21
C VAL A 493 -10.38 11.26 24.97
N GLN A 494 -10.01 10.63 23.88
CA GLN A 494 -10.46 9.30 23.49
C GLN A 494 -11.99 9.13 23.44
N LYS A 495 -12.70 10.16 22.96
CA LYS A 495 -14.13 10.13 22.72
C LYS A 495 -14.45 10.09 21.23
N LEU A 496 -15.55 9.46 20.88
CA LEU A 496 -16.10 9.50 19.54
C LEU A 496 -16.95 10.76 19.36
N THR A 497 -16.96 11.30 18.13
CA THR A 497 -17.79 12.46 17.79
C THR A 497 -19.22 11.98 17.51
N GLU A 498 -20.17 12.42 18.33
CA GLU A 498 -21.58 11.98 18.26
C GLU A 498 -22.40 12.85 17.31
N GLU A 499 -22.10 14.15 17.24
CA GLU A 499 -22.86 15.13 16.46
C GLU A 499 -21.97 15.79 15.41
N SER A 500 -22.47 15.83 14.17
CA SER A 500 -21.93 16.59 13.06
C SER A 500 -23.02 16.75 12.00
N GLU A 501 -23.15 17.96 11.44
CA GLU A 501 -24.16 18.30 10.43
C GLU A 501 -23.56 18.39 9.03
N LYS A 502 -22.40 19.04 8.90
CA LYS A 502 -21.69 19.25 7.64
C LYS A 502 -20.68 18.16 7.32
N MET A 503 -20.06 17.59 8.36
CA MET A 503 -19.09 16.51 8.23
C MET A 503 -19.73 15.14 8.43
N LEU A 504 -19.20 14.13 7.76
CA LEU A 504 -19.46 12.72 8.04
C LEU A 504 -18.35 12.21 8.96
N VAL A 505 -18.68 11.77 10.17
CA VAL A 505 -17.69 11.26 11.14
C VAL A 505 -18.03 9.81 11.52
N ALA A 506 -17.18 8.86 11.12
CA ALA A 506 -17.33 7.47 11.56
C ALA A 506 -16.74 7.29 12.97
N PRO A 507 -17.26 6.31 13.74
CA PRO A 507 -18.26 5.30 13.37
C PRO A 507 -19.71 5.77 13.51
N LEU A 508 -20.01 6.87 14.19
CA LEU A 508 -21.37 7.17 14.64
C LEU A 508 -22.27 7.83 13.58
N ARG A 509 -21.72 8.76 12.79
CA ARG A 509 -22.53 9.55 11.82
C ARG A 509 -22.30 9.20 10.36
N PHE A 510 -21.18 8.57 10.00
CA PHE A 510 -20.83 8.29 8.61
C PHE A 510 -21.83 7.39 7.90
N LYS A 511 -22.10 6.21 8.47
CA LYS A 511 -23.00 5.20 7.87
C LYS A 511 -24.47 5.65 7.92
N SER A 512 -24.92 6.21 9.03
CA SER A 512 -26.30 6.65 9.19
C SER A 512 -26.69 7.71 8.17
N VAL A 513 -25.86 8.75 7.99
CA VAL A 513 -26.13 9.80 7.02
C VAL A 513 -26.16 9.27 5.58
N LEU A 514 -25.25 8.34 5.23
CA LEU A 514 -25.26 7.74 3.89
C LEU A 514 -26.53 6.89 3.65
N LEU A 515 -27.00 6.16 4.65
CA LEU A 515 -28.27 5.42 4.55
C LEU A 515 -29.47 6.37 4.45
N ASP A 516 -29.48 7.48 5.19
CA ASP A 516 -30.52 8.51 5.09
C ASP A 516 -30.55 9.16 3.69
N GLU A 517 -29.38 9.40 3.07
CA GLU A 517 -29.31 9.90 1.69
C GLU A 517 -29.84 8.87 0.68
N MET A 518 -29.52 7.59 0.86
CA MET A 518 -30.09 6.51 0.02
C MET A 518 -31.61 6.45 0.19
N ASP A 519 -32.14 6.54 1.41
CA ASP A 519 -33.58 6.57 1.68
C ASP A 519 -34.27 7.78 1.04
N ARG A 520 -33.62 8.95 1.05
CA ARG A 520 -34.12 10.14 0.38
C ARG A 520 -34.28 9.91 -1.14
N VAL A 521 -33.30 9.27 -1.77
CA VAL A 521 -33.32 8.93 -3.20
C VAL A 521 -34.37 7.86 -3.50
N ILE A 522 -34.46 6.82 -2.70
CA ILE A 522 -35.48 5.76 -2.78
C ILE A 522 -36.91 6.35 -2.70
N ASN A 523 -37.13 7.23 -1.73
CA ASN A 523 -38.44 7.87 -1.56
C ASN A 523 -38.78 8.78 -2.74
N ALA A 524 -37.81 9.46 -3.33
CA ALA A 524 -38.02 10.26 -4.54
C ALA A 524 -38.43 9.38 -5.74
N ALA A 525 -37.76 8.24 -5.94
CA ALA A 525 -38.11 7.27 -6.99
C ALA A 525 -39.53 6.71 -6.78
N ARG A 526 -39.88 6.31 -5.56
CA ARG A 526 -41.24 5.85 -5.21
C ARG A 526 -42.34 6.88 -5.47
N LEU A 527 -41.99 8.16 -5.45
CA LEU A 527 -42.88 9.27 -5.83
C LEU A 527 -42.88 9.56 -7.35
N GLY A 528 -42.24 8.71 -8.16
CA GLY A 528 -42.14 8.85 -9.62
C GLY A 528 -41.18 9.93 -10.10
N ARG A 529 -40.23 10.41 -9.26
CA ARG A 529 -39.21 11.36 -9.66
C ARG A 529 -38.00 10.63 -10.26
N PRO A 530 -37.32 11.22 -11.26
CA PRO A 530 -36.07 10.66 -11.74
C PRO A 530 -35.01 10.73 -10.62
N ALA A 531 -34.59 9.58 -10.13
CA ALA A 531 -33.65 9.49 -9.00
C ALA A 531 -32.49 8.59 -9.37
N SER A 532 -31.28 8.95 -8.93
CA SER A 532 -30.07 8.19 -9.25
C SER A 532 -28.97 8.36 -8.20
N MET A 533 -28.05 7.42 -8.18
CA MET A 533 -26.83 7.46 -7.35
C MET A 533 -25.60 7.18 -8.22
N ILE A 534 -24.52 7.92 -7.97
CA ILE A 534 -23.20 7.59 -8.52
C ILE A 534 -22.24 7.47 -7.34
N LEU A 535 -21.70 6.25 -7.11
CA LEU A 535 -20.95 5.93 -5.91
C LEU A 535 -19.56 5.43 -6.28
N LYS A 536 -18.53 6.26 -6.06
CA LYS A 536 -17.13 5.88 -6.26
C LYS A 536 -16.49 5.54 -4.92
N ASN A 537 -15.93 4.32 -4.81
CA ASN A 537 -15.17 3.87 -3.64
C ASN A 537 -14.11 2.82 -4.02
N ASN A 538 -13.22 2.50 -3.06
CA ASN A 538 -12.25 1.43 -3.31
C ASN A 538 -12.84 0.05 -3.11
N SER A 539 -13.77 -0.09 -2.16
CA SER A 539 -14.31 -1.40 -1.77
C SER A 539 -15.68 -1.28 -1.11
N ILE A 540 -16.51 -2.28 -1.36
CA ILE A 540 -17.81 -2.44 -0.69
C ILE A 540 -17.95 -3.83 -0.09
N SER A 541 -18.28 -3.89 1.22
CA SER A 541 -18.59 -5.12 1.94
C SER A 541 -19.49 -4.89 3.16
N ASP A 542 -19.96 -3.67 3.40
CA ASP A 542 -20.92 -3.40 4.46
C ASP A 542 -22.27 -4.00 4.05
N ARG A 543 -22.83 -4.84 4.93
CA ARG A 543 -24.04 -5.61 4.63
C ARG A 543 -25.25 -4.71 4.52
N ASP A 544 -25.37 -3.73 5.41
CA ASP A 544 -26.56 -2.87 5.46
C ASP A 544 -26.59 -1.94 4.24
N ILE A 545 -25.42 -1.40 3.84
CA ILE A 545 -25.30 -0.61 2.61
C ILE A 545 -25.64 -1.48 1.39
N ILE A 546 -25.18 -2.73 1.31
CA ILE A 546 -25.50 -3.63 0.18
C ILE A 546 -27.01 -3.91 0.10
N LEU A 547 -27.65 -4.17 1.23
CA LEU A 547 -29.11 -4.37 1.25
C LEU A 547 -29.88 -3.10 0.88
N LYS A 548 -29.37 -1.92 1.26
CA LYS A 548 -29.96 -0.65 0.88
C LYS A 548 -29.81 -0.37 -0.63
N LEU A 549 -28.71 -0.81 -1.26
CA LEU A 549 -28.56 -0.75 -2.72
C LEU A 549 -29.52 -1.69 -3.44
N GLU A 550 -29.78 -2.90 -2.89
CA GLU A 550 -30.82 -3.81 -3.40
C GLU A 550 -32.19 -3.15 -3.33
N GLU A 551 -32.54 -2.57 -2.17
CA GLU A 551 -33.82 -1.84 -1.98
C GLU A 551 -33.96 -0.68 -2.98
N ALA A 552 -32.89 0.10 -3.20
CA ALA A 552 -32.89 1.20 -4.17
C ALA A 552 -33.07 0.70 -5.60
N SER A 553 -32.39 -0.39 -5.98
CA SER A 553 -32.56 -1.00 -7.29
C SER A 553 -33.99 -1.52 -7.51
N CYS A 554 -34.60 -2.14 -6.49
CA CYS A 554 -36.00 -2.58 -6.55
C CYS A 554 -37.01 -1.43 -6.56
N ALA A 555 -36.60 -0.22 -6.19
CA ALA A 555 -37.39 1.00 -6.26
C ALA A 555 -37.12 1.81 -7.55
N ASP A 556 -36.58 1.19 -8.59
CA ASP A 556 -36.24 1.77 -9.88
C ASP A 556 -35.22 2.93 -9.83
N VAL A 557 -34.40 2.98 -8.78
CA VAL A 557 -33.27 3.93 -8.73
C VAL A 557 -32.13 3.41 -9.60
N ARG A 558 -31.66 4.23 -10.55
CA ARG A 558 -30.44 3.94 -11.29
C ARG A 558 -29.21 4.15 -10.39
N ILE A 559 -28.38 3.12 -10.27
CA ILE A 559 -27.18 3.13 -9.43
C ILE A 559 -25.98 2.79 -10.28
N ASP A 560 -25.07 3.74 -10.45
CA ASP A 560 -23.79 3.55 -11.12
C ASP A 560 -22.67 3.54 -10.06
N MET A 561 -21.90 2.46 -9.97
CA MET A 561 -20.80 2.36 -9.02
C MET A 561 -19.45 2.22 -9.72
N ILE A 562 -18.44 2.91 -9.19
CA ILE A 562 -17.04 2.75 -9.58
C ILE A 562 -16.30 2.12 -8.40
N VAL A 563 -16.02 0.80 -8.46
CA VAL A 563 -15.42 0.03 -7.38
C VAL A 563 -14.10 -0.57 -7.86
N ARG A 564 -12.97 -0.04 -7.39
CA ARG A 564 -11.66 -0.52 -7.82
C ARG A 564 -11.36 -1.95 -7.36
N GLY A 565 -11.61 -2.26 -6.10
CA GLY A 565 -11.12 -3.46 -5.41
C GLY A 565 -12.18 -4.48 -5.05
N ILE A 566 -12.36 -4.69 -3.75
CA ILE A 566 -13.34 -5.65 -3.20
C ILE A 566 -14.76 -5.16 -3.48
N CYS A 567 -15.56 -6.03 -4.08
CA CYS A 567 -16.98 -5.80 -4.29
C CYS A 567 -17.76 -7.03 -3.86
N CYS A 568 -18.52 -6.89 -2.75
CA CYS A 568 -19.27 -8.01 -2.18
C CYS A 568 -20.74 -8.04 -2.62
N VAL A 569 -21.12 -7.27 -3.63
CA VAL A 569 -22.49 -7.25 -4.22
C VAL A 569 -22.40 -7.60 -5.70
N ARG A 570 -23.36 -8.36 -6.20
CA ARG A 570 -23.55 -8.65 -7.63
C ARG A 570 -24.41 -7.57 -8.27
N ALA A 571 -24.02 -7.10 -9.43
CA ALA A 571 -24.76 -6.15 -10.25
C ALA A 571 -25.67 -6.86 -11.26
N GLY A 572 -26.72 -6.19 -11.72
CA GLY A 572 -27.55 -6.61 -12.85
C GLY A 572 -28.35 -7.88 -12.64
N MET A 573 -28.62 -8.29 -11.40
CA MET A 573 -29.43 -9.47 -11.10
C MET A 573 -30.91 -9.14 -11.25
N PRO A 574 -31.68 -9.87 -12.14
CA PRO A 574 -33.10 -9.61 -12.35
C PRO A 574 -33.91 -9.63 -11.07
N GLY A 575 -34.76 -8.63 -10.87
CA GLY A 575 -35.64 -8.47 -9.71
C GLY A 575 -34.95 -8.17 -8.38
N LYS A 576 -33.64 -7.97 -8.36
CA LYS A 576 -32.85 -7.64 -7.15
C LYS A 576 -31.96 -6.42 -7.36
N THR A 577 -30.91 -6.58 -8.15
CA THR A 577 -29.93 -5.51 -8.41
C THR A 577 -29.90 -5.14 -9.90
N GLU A 578 -31.02 -5.21 -10.57
CA GLU A 578 -31.16 -5.00 -12.01
C GLU A 578 -30.72 -3.60 -12.45
N ASN A 579 -31.02 -2.60 -11.62
CA ASN A 579 -30.66 -1.19 -11.85
C ASN A 579 -29.28 -0.80 -11.26
N LEU A 580 -28.52 -1.77 -10.73
CA LEU A 580 -27.18 -1.58 -10.20
C LEU A 580 -26.14 -1.93 -11.26
N HIS A 581 -25.32 -0.97 -11.66
CA HIS A 581 -24.22 -1.10 -12.59
C HIS A 581 -22.90 -0.87 -11.88
N ILE A 582 -21.93 -1.79 -12.03
CA ILE A 582 -20.64 -1.69 -11.34
C ILE A 582 -19.51 -1.75 -12.33
N ARG A 583 -18.67 -0.70 -12.34
CA ARG A 583 -17.42 -0.64 -13.10
C ARG A 583 -16.21 -0.67 -12.17
N SER A 584 -15.12 -1.28 -12.64
CA SER A 584 -13.82 -1.29 -11.98
C SER A 584 -12.79 -0.64 -12.88
N LEU A 585 -12.10 0.37 -12.37
CA LEU A 585 -11.00 1.05 -13.04
C LEU A 585 -9.67 0.62 -12.38
N VAL A 586 -8.80 -0.01 -13.18
CA VAL A 586 -7.43 -0.37 -12.81
C VAL A 586 -6.53 0.03 -13.97
N GLY A 587 -5.63 0.96 -13.75
CA GLY A 587 -4.81 1.54 -14.80
C GLY A 587 -3.51 2.13 -14.27
N ARG A 588 -3.01 3.16 -14.95
CA ARG A 588 -1.76 3.85 -14.64
C ARG A 588 -1.70 4.36 -13.21
N TYR A 589 -2.77 5.00 -12.75
CA TYR A 589 -2.92 5.53 -11.41
C TYR A 589 -3.80 4.62 -10.56
N LEU A 590 -3.53 4.56 -9.27
CA LEU A 590 -4.35 3.81 -8.34
C LEU A 590 -5.58 4.64 -7.98
N GLU A 591 -6.77 4.20 -8.42
CA GLU A 591 -8.04 4.82 -8.06
C GLU A 591 -8.28 4.70 -6.56
N HIS A 592 -8.19 5.82 -5.83
CA HIS A 592 -8.27 5.84 -4.38
C HIS A 592 -9.30 6.82 -3.82
N GLY A 593 -9.62 7.88 -4.53
CA GLY A 593 -10.62 8.87 -4.11
C GLY A 593 -12.03 8.27 -3.95
N ARG A 594 -12.80 8.81 -3.01
CA ARG A 594 -14.20 8.44 -2.77
C ARG A 594 -15.09 9.65 -2.98
N ILE A 595 -16.11 9.46 -3.82
CA ILE A 595 -17.14 10.45 -4.12
C ILE A 595 -18.49 9.74 -4.06
N TYR A 596 -19.45 10.31 -3.35
CA TYR A 596 -20.81 9.78 -3.24
C TYR A 596 -21.80 10.85 -3.67
N SER A 597 -22.49 10.61 -4.78
CA SER A 597 -23.47 11.53 -5.37
C SER A 597 -24.87 10.92 -5.31
N PHE A 598 -25.80 11.67 -4.75
CA PHE A 598 -27.21 11.29 -4.54
C PHE A 598 -28.13 12.33 -5.17
N TYR A 599 -28.88 11.94 -6.20
CA TYR A 599 -29.84 12.79 -6.89
C TYR A 599 -31.27 12.34 -6.63
N ASP A 600 -32.13 13.23 -6.11
CA ASP A 600 -33.53 12.95 -5.72
C ASP A 600 -34.56 13.46 -6.74
N GLY A 601 -34.14 13.75 -7.96
CA GLY A 601 -34.98 14.33 -9.01
C GLY A 601 -35.07 15.86 -8.97
N VAL A 602 -34.56 16.50 -7.92
CA VAL A 602 -34.52 17.96 -7.77
C VAL A 602 -33.12 18.42 -7.41
N ASN A 603 -32.52 17.85 -6.37
CA ASN A 603 -31.21 18.29 -5.83
C ASN A 603 -30.21 17.16 -5.85
N THR A 604 -28.97 17.50 -6.23
CA THR A 604 -27.82 16.64 -6.07
C THR A 604 -27.07 16.98 -4.78
N ARG A 605 -26.83 15.98 -3.93
CA ARG A 605 -25.92 16.08 -2.79
C ARG A 605 -24.70 15.23 -3.06
N ILE A 606 -23.52 15.85 -2.96
CA ILE A 606 -22.24 15.19 -3.24
C ILE A 606 -21.37 15.24 -2.01
N TYR A 607 -20.76 14.11 -1.69
CA TYR A 607 -19.84 13.93 -0.58
C TYR A 607 -18.49 13.43 -1.08
N ILE A 608 -17.42 13.88 -0.44
CA ILE A 608 -16.10 13.23 -0.51
C ILE A 608 -15.76 12.68 0.87
N ALA A 609 -15.02 11.56 0.93
CA ALA A 609 -14.73 10.93 2.21
C ALA A 609 -13.42 10.14 2.21
N SER A 610 -12.86 9.92 3.40
CA SER A 610 -11.72 9.01 3.62
C SER A 610 -12.13 7.54 3.72
N GLY A 611 -13.39 7.26 4.07
CA GLY A 611 -13.94 5.92 4.30
C GLY A 611 -14.47 5.25 3.04
N ASP A 612 -14.36 3.92 2.99
CA ASP A 612 -15.04 3.06 2.01
C ASP A 612 -16.33 2.45 2.60
N PHE A 613 -17.13 1.79 1.78
CA PHE A 613 -18.30 1.00 2.21
C PHE A 613 -17.90 -0.37 2.78
N LEU A 614 -16.96 -0.38 3.71
CA LEU A 614 -16.51 -1.55 4.44
C LEU A 614 -16.93 -1.45 5.90
N THR A 615 -17.48 -2.50 6.49
CA THR A 615 -17.88 -2.52 7.91
C THR A 615 -16.79 -2.00 8.85
N ARG A 616 -15.52 -2.31 8.57
CA ARG A 616 -14.40 -1.79 9.36
C ARG A 616 -14.23 -0.27 9.26
N ASN A 617 -14.60 0.37 8.13
CA ASN A 617 -14.54 1.82 7.96
C ASN A 617 -15.74 2.49 8.64
N THR A 618 -16.90 1.87 8.52
CA THR A 618 -18.15 2.41 9.03
C THR A 618 -18.34 2.22 10.53
N GLU A 619 -17.71 1.17 11.14
CA GLU A 619 -17.99 0.75 12.52
C GLU A 619 -16.74 0.66 13.42
N CYS A 620 -15.52 0.50 12.86
CA CYS A 620 -14.31 0.21 13.64
C CYS A 620 -13.16 1.22 13.38
N ARG A 621 -13.46 2.34 12.72
CA ARG A 621 -12.48 3.37 12.41
C ARG A 621 -13.05 4.76 12.62
N VAL A 622 -12.16 5.72 12.86
CA VAL A 622 -12.47 7.13 12.68
C VAL A 622 -12.16 7.50 11.23
N GLU A 623 -13.21 7.76 10.47
CA GLU A 623 -13.16 8.28 9.10
C GLU A 623 -13.85 9.63 9.06
N VAL A 624 -13.49 10.47 8.10
CA VAL A 624 -14.14 11.75 7.87
C VAL A 624 -14.58 11.88 6.41
N GLY A 625 -15.65 12.61 6.21
CA GLY A 625 -16.10 13.08 4.93
C GLY A 625 -16.79 14.43 5.07
N VAL A 626 -17.13 15.05 3.97
CA VAL A 626 -17.81 16.35 3.94
C VAL A 626 -18.79 16.41 2.79
N ARG A 627 -19.93 17.07 3.03
CA ARG A 627 -20.85 17.46 1.97
C ARG A 627 -20.32 18.71 1.26
N VAL A 628 -20.08 18.60 -0.03
CA VAL A 628 -19.65 19.72 -0.86
C VAL A 628 -20.87 20.57 -1.23
N GLU A 629 -20.87 21.82 -0.82
CA GLU A 629 -22.02 22.74 -1.08
C GLU A 629 -21.76 23.70 -2.24
N ASP A 630 -20.50 24.06 -2.48
CA ASP A 630 -20.11 24.96 -3.59
C ASP A 630 -20.61 24.41 -4.94
N PRO A 631 -21.43 25.15 -5.71
CA PRO A 631 -22.02 24.68 -6.95
C PRO A 631 -20.98 24.35 -8.02
N VAL A 632 -19.87 25.10 -8.09
CA VAL A 632 -18.78 24.89 -9.05
C VAL A 632 -18.06 23.59 -8.76
N LEU A 633 -17.80 23.32 -7.48
CA LEU A 633 -17.16 22.07 -7.05
C LEU A 633 -18.10 20.86 -7.21
N LYS A 634 -19.41 21.03 -7.02
CA LYS A 634 -20.40 19.98 -7.31
C LYS A 634 -20.38 19.59 -8.79
N GLU A 635 -20.39 20.57 -9.69
CA GLU A 635 -20.32 20.32 -11.14
C GLU A 635 -19.01 19.67 -11.54
N LYS A 636 -17.89 20.11 -10.95
CA LYS A 636 -16.57 19.49 -11.15
C LYS A 636 -16.57 18.02 -10.73
N LEU A 637 -17.08 17.70 -9.54
CA LEU A 637 -17.15 16.32 -9.03
C LEU A 637 -18.09 15.44 -9.88
N ASP A 638 -19.23 15.96 -10.35
CA ASP A 638 -20.13 15.25 -11.25
C ASP A 638 -19.44 14.98 -12.60
N SER A 639 -18.73 15.97 -13.15
CA SER A 639 -17.96 15.83 -14.39
C SER A 639 -16.87 14.76 -14.26
N ILE A 640 -16.16 14.70 -13.13
CA ILE A 640 -15.17 13.65 -12.81
C ILE A 640 -15.84 12.26 -12.80
N LEU A 641 -16.97 12.13 -12.13
CA LEU A 641 -17.71 10.86 -12.06
C LEU A 641 -18.17 10.41 -13.44
N ARG A 642 -18.75 11.31 -14.24
CA ARG A 642 -19.19 11.02 -15.62
C ARG A 642 -18.03 10.63 -16.52
N LEU A 643 -16.90 11.34 -16.46
CA LEU A 643 -15.69 10.98 -17.20
C LEU A 643 -15.23 9.57 -16.85
N GLN A 644 -15.24 9.20 -15.57
CA GLN A 644 -14.84 7.86 -15.14
C GLN A 644 -15.84 6.77 -15.53
N LEU A 645 -17.14 7.08 -15.55
CA LEU A 645 -18.18 6.18 -16.06
C LEU A 645 -18.12 6.01 -17.59
N SER A 646 -17.57 6.96 -18.32
CA SER A 646 -17.40 6.86 -19.78
C SER A 646 -16.13 6.12 -20.20
N ASP A 647 -15.23 5.72 -19.25
CA ASP A 647 -14.00 5.00 -19.57
C ASP A 647 -14.29 3.68 -20.29
N ASN A 648 -13.75 3.54 -21.51
CA ASN A 648 -13.84 2.33 -22.32
C ASN A 648 -12.45 1.74 -22.67
N VAL A 649 -11.38 2.29 -22.10
CA VAL A 649 -10.01 1.82 -22.27
C VAL A 649 -9.57 0.92 -21.09
N ASN A 650 -9.81 1.37 -19.85
CA ASN A 650 -9.37 0.68 -18.63
C ASN A 650 -10.53 0.00 -17.89
N ALA A 651 -11.76 0.42 -18.10
CA ALA A 651 -12.92 -0.06 -17.38
C ALA A 651 -13.24 -1.54 -17.64
N ARG A 652 -13.68 -2.20 -16.58
CA ARG A 652 -14.29 -3.52 -16.62
C ARG A 652 -15.62 -3.46 -15.91
N GLU A 653 -16.64 -4.02 -16.52
CA GLU A 653 -18.01 -4.04 -16.02
C GLU A 653 -18.34 -5.38 -15.39
N MET A 654 -18.96 -5.36 -14.22
CA MET A 654 -19.41 -6.57 -13.53
C MET A 654 -20.63 -7.16 -14.23
N GLN A 655 -20.61 -8.47 -14.41
CA GLN A 655 -21.71 -9.26 -14.94
C GLN A 655 -22.58 -9.83 -13.80
N PRO A 656 -23.80 -10.27 -14.06
CA PRO A 656 -24.71 -10.83 -13.04
C PRO A 656 -24.14 -12.05 -12.29
N ASP A 657 -23.20 -12.78 -12.89
CA ASP A 657 -22.49 -13.88 -12.23
C ASP A 657 -21.36 -13.41 -11.29
N GLY A 658 -21.09 -12.09 -11.24
CA GLY A 658 -20.02 -11.47 -10.46
C GLY A 658 -18.67 -11.44 -11.17
N SER A 659 -18.55 -11.95 -12.39
CA SER A 659 -17.35 -11.82 -13.22
C SER A 659 -17.21 -10.40 -13.78
N TYR A 660 -16.01 -10.05 -14.26
CA TYR A 660 -15.73 -8.75 -14.84
C TYR A 660 -15.30 -8.88 -16.30
N GLN A 661 -15.99 -8.17 -17.19
CA GLN A 661 -15.65 -8.09 -18.60
C GLN A 661 -15.06 -6.73 -18.95
N LYS A 662 -14.04 -6.68 -19.84
CA LYS A 662 -13.47 -5.43 -20.32
C LYS A 662 -14.54 -4.70 -21.17
N VAL A 663 -14.78 -3.43 -20.85
CA VAL A 663 -15.64 -2.58 -21.67
C VAL A 663 -14.99 -2.43 -23.03
N LYS A 664 -15.77 -2.58 -24.09
CA LYS A 664 -15.31 -2.42 -25.47
C LYS A 664 -16.06 -1.23 -26.08
N PRO A 665 -15.36 -0.29 -26.70
CA PRO A 665 -16.02 0.80 -27.40
C PRO A 665 -16.88 0.24 -28.55
N ALA A 666 -18.02 0.85 -28.79
CA ALA A 666 -18.82 0.56 -29.96
C ALA A 666 -18.09 0.98 -31.25
N PRO A 667 -18.41 0.41 -32.42
CA PRO A 667 -17.82 0.85 -33.69
C PRO A 667 -18.04 2.36 -33.91
N GLY A 668 -16.94 3.11 -34.03
CA GLY A 668 -16.97 4.57 -34.21
C GLY A 668 -17.05 5.39 -32.92
N GLU A 669 -17.17 4.76 -31.77
CA GLU A 669 -17.10 5.42 -30.46
C GLU A 669 -15.64 5.83 -30.15
N PRO A 670 -15.40 7.07 -29.68
CA PRO A 670 -14.07 7.51 -29.30
C PRO A 670 -13.52 6.71 -28.11
N LEU A 671 -12.21 6.50 -28.10
CA LEU A 671 -11.51 5.90 -26.97
C LEU A 671 -11.43 6.91 -25.83
N VAL A 672 -12.00 6.56 -24.69
CA VAL A 672 -11.98 7.38 -23.48
C VAL A 672 -11.14 6.68 -22.43
N ASN A 673 -9.96 7.24 -22.16
CA ASN A 673 -9.14 6.90 -20.99
C ASN A 673 -9.37 7.97 -19.92
N SER A 674 -10.20 7.67 -18.95
CA SER A 674 -10.62 8.64 -17.94
C SER A 674 -9.43 9.19 -17.13
N GLN A 675 -8.41 8.37 -16.84
CA GLN A 675 -7.22 8.82 -16.12
C GLN A 675 -6.41 9.85 -16.90
N MET A 676 -6.36 9.76 -18.19
CA MET A 676 -5.68 10.78 -19.03
C MET A 676 -6.59 11.96 -19.32
N GLY A 677 -7.88 11.73 -19.52
CA GLY A 677 -8.89 12.78 -19.72
C GLY A 677 -9.04 13.75 -18.53
N MET A 678 -8.65 13.31 -17.32
CA MET A 678 -8.61 14.20 -16.15
C MET A 678 -7.66 15.39 -16.33
N TYR A 679 -6.55 15.23 -17.05
CA TYR A 679 -5.64 16.36 -17.35
C TYR A 679 -6.31 17.43 -18.20
N ASP A 680 -7.17 17.02 -19.15
CA ASP A 680 -7.93 17.95 -19.97
C ASP A 680 -9.06 18.59 -19.17
N LEU A 681 -9.79 17.80 -18.37
CA LEU A 681 -10.87 18.29 -17.52
C LEU A 681 -10.42 19.35 -16.52
N LEU A 682 -9.21 19.21 -15.97
CA LEU A 682 -8.68 20.08 -14.91
C LEU A 682 -7.72 21.16 -15.44
N ARG A 683 -7.50 21.24 -16.76
CA ARG A 683 -6.54 22.17 -17.37
C ARG A 683 -6.82 23.63 -17.01
N ASP A 684 -8.07 24.02 -17.02
CA ASP A 684 -8.50 25.39 -16.80
C ASP A 684 -8.70 25.76 -15.32
N ASP A 685 -8.63 24.78 -14.41
CA ASP A 685 -8.80 24.99 -12.97
C ASP A 685 -7.85 26.05 -12.39
N TRP A 686 -6.61 26.10 -12.90
CA TRP A 686 -5.61 27.08 -12.49
C TRP A 686 -5.70 28.40 -13.25
N THR A 687 -6.35 28.42 -14.43
CA THR A 687 -6.38 29.57 -15.35
C THR A 687 -7.74 30.25 -15.39
N ALA A 688 -8.82 29.55 -15.09
CA ALA A 688 -10.17 30.08 -15.16
C ALA A 688 -10.48 31.11 -14.07
N ARG A 689 -9.69 31.13 -12.98
CA ARG A 689 -9.89 32.04 -11.84
C ARG A 689 -9.06 33.31 -11.90
N ASP A 690 -7.95 33.29 -12.61
CA ASP A 690 -7.17 34.47 -12.93
C ASP A 690 -7.29 34.79 -14.41
N LYS A 691 -7.95 35.91 -14.76
CA LYS A 691 -7.79 36.56 -16.06
C LYS A 691 -6.40 37.20 -16.14
N ALA A 692 -5.35 36.44 -15.81
CA ALA A 692 -4.00 36.87 -16.11
C ALA A 692 -3.70 36.64 -17.57
N PRO A 693 -3.02 37.55 -18.27
CA PRO A 693 -2.67 37.38 -19.64
C PRO A 693 -1.85 36.08 -19.83
N ALA A 694 -2.13 35.39 -20.93
CA ALA A 694 -1.42 34.14 -21.28
C ALA A 694 0.10 34.30 -21.06
N PRO A 695 0.77 33.33 -20.45
CA PRO A 695 2.23 33.38 -20.36
C PRO A 695 2.78 33.51 -21.78
N ALA A 696 3.64 34.49 -21.99
CA ALA A 696 4.33 34.68 -23.26
C ALA A 696 4.95 33.35 -23.69
N SER A 697 4.70 32.98 -24.94
CA SER A 697 5.23 31.77 -25.54
C SER A 697 6.70 31.58 -25.12
N VAL A 698 7.00 30.42 -24.56
CA VAL A 698 8.41 30.02 -24.30
C VAL A 698 9.12 30.16 -25.65
N ALA A 699 10.01 31.13 -25.73
CA ALA A 699 10.83 31.34 -26.88
C ALA A 699 11.53 30.01 -27.19
N GLU A 700 11.43 29.61 -28.46
CA GLU A 700 12.11 28.43 -28.97
C GLU A 700 13.58 28.46 -28.50
N THR A 701 13.98 27.44 -27.82
CA THR A 701 15.39 27.20 -27.47
C THR A 701 16.20 27.18 -28.79
N PRO A 702 17.24 27.96 -28.92
CA PRO A 702 18.04 27.97 -30.15
C PRO A 702 18.65 26.58 -30.36
N LYS A 703 18.54 26.09 -31.60
CA LYS A 703 19.13 24.83 -32.05
C LYS A 703 20.65 24.84 -31.70
N PRO A 704 21.19 23.76 -31.18
CA PRO A 704 22.63 23.69 -30.89
C PRO A 704 23.43 23.84 -32.17
N GLN A 705 24.34 24.83 -32.19
CA GLN A 705 25.34 24.97 -33.25
C GLN A 705 26.34 23.81 -33.19
N PRO A 706 26.87 23.33 -34.31
CA PRO A 706 27.82 22.22 -34.36
C PRO A 706 29.12 22.60 -33.65
N VAL A 707 29.49 21.79 -32.67
CA VAL A 707 30.76 21.88 -31.94
C VAL A 707 31.89 21.55 -32.87
N LYS A 708 32.84 22.50 -33.07
CA LYS A 708 34.10 22.27 -33.73
C LYS A 708 34.97 21.31 -32.90
N ALA A 709 35.66 20.40 -33.58
CA ALA A 709 36.57 19.42 -32.99
C ALA A 709 37.74 20.09 -32.25
N PRO A 710 38.23 19.48 -31.14
CA PRO A 710 39.33 20.04 -30.39
C PRO A 710 40.69 19.82 -31.08
N GLU A 711 41.49 20.90 -31.15
CA GLU A 711 42.90 20.86 -31.51
C GLU A 711 43.75 20.18 -30.43
N LYS A 712 44.83 19.51 -30.87
CA LYS A 712 45.79 18.77 -30.03
C LYS A 712 46.57 19.69 -29.10
N PRO A 713 46.98 19.23 -27.92
CA PRO A 713 47.74 20.01 -26.96
C PRO A 713 49.23 20.05 -27.28
N ALA A 714 49.84 21.23 -27.09
CA ALA A 714 51.28 21.45 -27.10
C ALA A 714 51.92 21.10 -25.74
N ALA A 715 53.15 20.67 -25.78
CA ALA A 715 53.96 20.08 -24.72
C ALA A 715 54.41 21.07 -23.62
N PRO A 716 55.01 20.58 -22.50
CA PRO A 716 55.02 21.22 -21.20
C PRO A 716 56.23 22.11 -20.90
N ALA A 717 56.02 23.11 -20.02
CA ALA A 717 57.15 23.89 -19.42
C ALA A 717 57.16 23.71 -17.89
N LYS A 718 58.28 23.27 -17.46
CA LYS A 718 59.05 23.28 -16.18
C LYS A 718 58.40 23.74 -14.86
N ALA A 719 58.74 22.89 -13.89
CA ALA A 719 58.59 22.93 -12.48
C ALA A 719 59.22 24.09 -11.69
N ALA A 720 58.65 24.44 -10.55
CA ALA A 720 59.25 24.73 -9.24
C ALA A 720 58.24 25.29 -8.24
N PRO A 721 58.52 25.30 -6.94
CA PRO A 721 58.82 24.21 -6.02
C PRO A 721 57.79 24.09 -4.86
N GLN A 722 57.88 23.02 -4.11
CA GLN A 722 57.08 22.74 -2.91
C GLN A 722 57.40 23.67 -1.73
N PRO A 723 56.50 23.90 -0.80
CA PRO A 723 56.82 24.22 0.58
C PRO A 723 56.38 23.12 1.54
N VAL A 724 57.32 22.64 2.24
CA VAL A 724 57.56 22.26 3.64
C VAL A 724 56.32 22.09 4.54
N GLU A 725 56.24 20.88 5.13
CA GLU A 725 55.44 20.51 6.31
C GLU A 725 55.86 21.31 7.55
N PRO A 726 54.95 21.61 8.48
CA PRO A 726 55.34 21.87 9.86
C PRO A 726 55.01 20.73 10.82
N GLU A 727 55.95 20.60 11.71
CA GLU A 727 56.17 19.66 12.81
C GLU A 727 54.99 19.35 13.70
N LYS A 728 55.05 18.12 14.21
CA LYS A 728 54.28 17.56 15.34
C LYS A 728 54.68 18.27 16.65
N GLN A 729 53.70 18.66 17.48
CA GLN A 729 53.87 18.90 18.90
C GLN A 729 53.09 17.89 19.75
N PRO A 730 53.52 17.65 21.00
CA PRO A 730 53.32 16.40 21.70
C PRO A 730 52.02 16.32 22.52
N VAL A 731 51.56 15.10 22.66
CA VAL A 731 50.42 14.64 23.49
C VAL A 731 50.75 14.81 24.97
N GLN A 732 49.89 15.47 25.75
CA GLN A 732 49.88 15.40 27.20
C GLN A 732 48.79 14.41 27.71
N PRO A 733 49.02 13.79 28.84
CA PRO A 733 48.30 12.57 29.26
C PRO A 733 46.93 12.77 29.89
N GLU A 734 46.09 11.83 29.62
CA GLU A 734 44.78 11.57 30.15
C GLU A 734 44.76 11.49 31.70
N LYS A 735 43.84 12.21 32.35
CA LYS A 735 43.53 12.06 33.75
C LYS A 735 42.51 10.92 33.93
N ALA A 736 42.90 9.96 34.77
CA ALA A 736 42.13 8.80 35.17
C ALA A 736 40.79 9.15 35.85
N ALA A 737 39.73 8.43 35.49
CA ALA A 737 38.43 8.44 36.16
C ALA A 737 38.49 7.66 37.50
N PRO A 738 37.72 8.07 38.52
CA PRO A 738 37.70 7.40 39.80
C PRO A 738 36.90 6.09 39.77
N ALA A 739 37.37 5.13 40.55
CA ALA A 739 36.80 3.79 40.73
C ALA A 739 35.41 3.82 41.44
N PRO A 740 34.51 2.86 41.15
CA PRO A 740 33.22 2.78 41.79
C PRO A 740 33.33 2.16 43.22
N MET A 741 32.55 2.76 44.12
CA MET A 741 32.43 2.26 45.52
C MET A 741 31.56 0.99 45.59
N PRO A 742 31.78 0.11 46.58
CA PRO A 742 31.09 -1.16 46.68
C PRO A 742 29.68 -1.01 47.27
N ILE A 743 28.75 -1.74 46.65
CA ILE A 743 27.37 -1.88 47.12
C ILE A 743 27.36 -2.95 48.25
N VAL A 744 26.88 -2.51 49.41
CA VAL A 744 26.62 -3.40 50.56
C VAL A 744 25.32 -4.15 50.34
N VAL A 745 25.40 -5.47 50.23
CA VAL A 745 24.24 -6.38 50.19
C VAL A 745 23.86 -6.69 51.65
N THR A 746 22.65 -6.27 52.04
CA THR A 746 22.02 -6.75 53.29
C THR A 746 21.01 -7.83 52.94
N GLU A 747 21.33 -9.07 53.32
CA GLU A 747 20.39 -10.18 53.37
C GLU A 747 19.28 -9.94 54.40
N SER A 748 18.03 -10.12 54.03
CA SER A 748 16.97 -10.45 55.00
C SER A 748 16.14 -11.62 54.48
N ARG A 749 16.17 -12.69 55.24
CA ARG A 749 15.41 -13.94 55.04
C ARG A 749 13.96 -13.84 55.52
N PRO A 750 13.11 -14.84 55.23
CA PRO A 750 11.73 -14.66 54.78
C PRO A 750 10.69 -14.96 55.88
N ARG A 751 9.43 -14.50 55.69
CA ARG A 751 8.28 -15.05 56.41
C ARG A 751 7.02 -15.20 55.57
N ARG A 752 6.65 -16.49 55.36
CA ARG A 752 5.32 -17.12 55.41
C ARG A 752 4.24 -16.62 54.46
N THR A 753 4.02 -17.39 53.39
CA THR A 753 2.90 -18.36 53.14
C THR A 753 1.49 -17.94 53.54
N GLY A 754 0.60 -17.94 52.58
CA GLY A 754 -0.81 -18.22 52.82
C GLY A 754 -1.77 -17.28 52.17
N LEU A 755 -1.97 -17.35 50.86
CA LEU A 755 -3.29 -17.02 50.18
C LEU A 755 -3.45 -17.57 48.76
N LEU A 756 -2.43 -18.17 48.18
CA LEU A 756 -2.50 -18.63 46.77
C LEU A 756 -2.84 -20.14 46.61
N SER A 757 -2.95 -20.91 47.71
CA SER A 757 -3.35 -22.32 47.62
C SER A 757 -4.85 -22.58 47.74
N ARG A 758 -5.67 -21.56 48.03
CA ARG A 758 -7.15 -21.70 48.14
C ARG A 758 -7.96 -21.24 46.93
N LEU A 759 -7.32 -20.69 45.91
CA LEU A 759 -8.01 -20.24 44.67
C LEU A 759 -7.86 -21.22 43.49
N LEU A 760 -7.05 -22.26 43.62
CA LEU A 760 -6.86 -23.27 42.57
C LEU A 760 -7.80 -24.50 42.67
N GLU A 761 -8.56 -24.65 43.75
CA GLU A 761 -9.55 -25.74 43.90
C GLU A 761 -10.97 -25.39 43.46
N HIS A 762 -11.24 -24.16 43.02
CA HIS A 762 -12.59 -23.74 42.60
C HIS A 762 -12.76 -23.59 41.10
N PHE A 763 -11.73 -23.90 40.28
CA PHE A 763 -11.81 -23.84 38.82
C PHE A 763 -11.65 -25.19 38.09
N LEU A 764 -11.71 -26.32 38.86
CA LEU A 764 -11.73 -27.69 38.31
C LEU A 764 -12.93 -28.50 38.83
N LYS A 765 -14.10 -27.93 38.75
CA LYS A 765 -15.38 -28.69 38.76
C LYS A 765 -16.31 -28.10 37.73
#